data_b94c163ef2614117d5e8c62262b5a2ae
#
_entry.id   b94c163ef2614117d5e8c62262b5a2ae
#
_cell.length_a   1.000
_cell.length_b   1.000
_cell.length_c   1.000
_cell.angle_alpha   90.00
_cell.angle_beta   90.00
_cell.angle_gamma   90.00
#
_symmetry.space_group_name_H-M   'P 1'
#
loop_
_entity.id
_entity.type
_entity.pdbx_description
1 polymer ?
#
loop_
_entity_poly.entity_id
_entity_poly.type
_entity_poly.pdbx_seq_one_letter_code
_entity_poly.pdbx_strand_id
1 'polypeptide(L)'
;MALILAAVMAVSCATTILLAASKNWANPELGSLSQYYETGTNADPGAVSNVNGDPGGTSFGLYMFSSKAGTLDAFRTWLRKYQGNAIYNGFAATLDKAYGENTSGAAAAGYGPNFENAWRELGHGVNKGEFANAQTEYWGTERYSTLISRLQSKYPSLNLNDYSIALKNVLWSRSVQHGVDGAYNVVTRAIDNRLGGFKMQSEAELIEAIYTECSKLDNKYKDIQTQLSDRYGVKNRSMAYYSAADGDVQSSVYSRLHINEPADALVMRYQNTTSHLEGKYTLCYNSDGRTFSYSVGSTDLVAEEKASQLILTYYNSDKYTMATTDGKRLAVVDGALMLQNAAADSRQFWTLTGSSNGYILCNVGTGNYLTITVSQTQVADPNARTEPTEDEIAAKRAEITAEIKEKGYEEDGTTPVGATAKKFAELLSSRLMSIIKANFEEKDNNAIEALIEENIAKMGLEADANKKAALESALAKVEAIDENATETQVPAFTKSEALALIELFAGKTLNTIEEEVVADMVREDLKAKAANTTVTAYKVGLSKESKTAAVVTMKPAAGQDAWNTIGLFYPQKAEKDETGKSIVHNLTQGNSSFPLRGIVTCTQNISTIKAVVTDTATRTVPTYASRSGINAKWFDLWELDETLKFSALAAGKYNLTITGTTDSGSTVTLLDTTFTVGAATTTTPEAPNNTYTVTFVVNGKTVGTRTYKEAQPYGALPEVDEKGFQGWFYNDREISQSTPVAPRNHTVTAKFGTLHTVKFMSQGAVWDSYKLAQNDIITLPATNPVMRADSKYVYSFDYWADASGKRYTSGTVMPAGDVTYTAVFTKTANSGGTGGSTGGSTGGSTGGETPKPSGNYLTGVSPSTSVSAMNSAGYTIYSGSTKVTSGLVGTGMTAVSSSATVTIVVTGDVSGDGKITITDVVKLQKSVVGSGSLSGAYAKAADINGDGKVTITDVVQAAQVTVGQRTIG
;
A
#
# COMPACT_ATOMS: atom_id res chain seq x y z
N MET A 1 3.62 5.70 -33.47
CA MET A 1 2.19 5.62 -33.11
C MET A 1 1.78 4.21 -32.67
N ALA A 2 1.98 3.14 -33.46
CA ALA A 2 1.65 1.77 -32.99
C ALA A 2 2.47 1.29 -31.77
N LEU A 3 3.73 1.73 -31.61
CA LEU A 3 4.55 1.39 -30.44
C LEU A 3 4.11 2.18 -29.19
N ILE A 4 3.63 3.41 -29.33
CA ILE A 4 3.16 4.24 -28.21
C ILE A 4 1.82 3.72 -27.68
N LEU A 5 0.95 3.24 -28.55
CA LEU A 5 -0.32 2.60 -28.17
C LEU A 5 -0.09 1.26 -27.43
N ALA A 6 0.95 0.50 -27.82
CA ALA A 6 1.33 -0.73 -27.14
C ALA A 6 1.89 -0.50 -25.71
N ALA A 7 2.61 0.60 -25.51
CA ALA A 7 3.13 0.98 -24.19
C ALA A 7 2.01 1.44 -23.23
N VAL A 8 1.03 2.17 -23.74
CA VAL A 8 -0.12 2.63 -22.93
C VAL A 8 -1.07 1.48 -22.57
N MET A 9 -1.21 0.47 -23.44
CA MET A 9 -2.04 -0.70 -23.15
C MET A 9 -1.36 -1.74 -22.23
N ALA A 10 -0.04 -1.74 -22.14
CA ALA A 10 0.69 -2.58 -21.17
C ALA A 10 0.50 -2.10 -19.70
N VAL A 11 0.10 -0.85 -19.52
CA VAL A 11 -0.13 -0.26 -18.18
C VAL A 11 -1.49 -0.66 -17.58
N SER A 12 -2.45 -1.14 -18.39
CA SER A 12 -3.79 -1.49 -17.88
C SER A 12 -3.97 -2.96 -17.49
N CYS A 13 -2.99 -3.82 -17.70
CA CYS A 13 -2.97 -5.17 -17.13
C CYS A 13 -2.32 -5.15 -15.75
N ALA A 14 -2.96 -4.49 -14.78
CA ALA A 14 -2.71 -4.75 -13.39
C ALA A 14 -3.18 -6.18 -13.09
N THR A 15 -2.27 -7.13 -13.24
CA THR A 15 -2.40 -8.40 -12.55
C THR A 15 -2.63 -8.08 -11.09
N THR A 16 -3.71 -8.60 -10.54
CA THR A 16 -3.93 -8.66 -9.10
C THR A 16 -2.77 -9.46 -8.51
N ILE A 17 -1.68 -8.77 -8.17
CA ILE A 17 -0.59 -9.37 -7.43
C ILE A 17 -1.13 -9.57 -6.03
N LEU A 18 -1.28 -10.84 -5.62
CA LEU A 18 -1.55 -11.19 -4.23
C LEU A 18 -0.57 -10.40 -3.35
N LEU A 19 -1.12 -9.72 -2.37
CA LEU A 19 -0.40 -9.03 -1.33
C LEU A 19 0.60 -9.98 -0.68
N ALA A 20 1.86 -9.83 -0.97
CA ALA A 20 2.88 -10.28 -0.03
C ALA A 20 2.66 -9.43 1.22
N ALA A 21 2.10 -10.03 2.25
CA ALA A 21 1.84 -9.32 3.49
C ALA A 21 3.17 -8.84 4.06
N SER A 22 3.30 -7.53 4.27
CA SER A 22 4.30 -6.99 5.18
C SER A 22 4.22 -7.78 6.48
N LYS A 23 5.35 -7.97 7.17
CA LYS A 23 5.35 -8.71 8.43
C LYS A 23 4.25 -8.18 9.34
N ASN A 24 3.35 -9.06 9.76
CA ASN A 24 2.24 -8.65 10.62
C ASN A 24 2.72 -8.47 12.06
N TRP A 25 2.82 -7.22 12.48
CA TRP A 25 3.15 -6.80 13.84
C TRP A 25 1.93 -6.36 14.66
N ALA A 26 0.71 -6.73 14.24
CA ALA A 26 -0.52 -6.27 14.88
C ALA A 26 -0.67 -6.71 16.35
N ASN A 27 -0.11 -7.86 16.73
CA ASN A 27 -0.15 -8.38 18.09
C ASN A 27 1.23 -8.94 18.52
N PRO A 28 2.27 -8.10 18.60
CA PRO A 28 3.60 -8.56 18.95
C PRO A 28 3.72 -8.75 20.46
N GLU A 29 4.41 -9.80 20.86
CA GLU A 29 4.84 -9.97 22.26
C GLU A 29 6.07 -9.14 22.55
N LEU A 30 6.34 -8.88 23.84
CA LEU A 30 7.55 -8.19 24.26
C LEU A 30 8.77 -9.07 23.95
N GLY A 31 9.74 -8.52 23.22
CA GLY A 31 10.93 -9.24 22.77
C GLY A 31 10.83 -9.79 21.33
N SER A 32 9.64 -9.80 20.72
CA SER A 32 9.42 -10.40 19.39
C SER A 32 10.23 -9.73 18.28
N LEU A 33 10.46 -8.42 18.35
CA LEU A 33 11.32 -7.71 17.38
C LEU A 33 12.75 -8.24 17.45
N SER A 34 13.29 -8.41 18.65
CA SER A 34 14.64 -8.96 18.84
C SER A 34 14.73 -10.41 18.38
N GLN A 35 13.77 -11.26 18.78
CA GLN A 35 13.73 -12.67 18.36
C GLN A 35 13.77 -12.81 16.85
N TYR A 36 13.01 -11.97 16.13
CA TYR A 36 12.98 -11.99 14.68
C TYR A 36 14.36 -11.70 14.06
N TYR A 37 15.07 -10.71 14.57
CA TYR A 37 16.38 -10.33 14.02
C TYR A 37 17.53 -11.23 14.49
N GLU A 38 17.36 -11.95 15.61
CA GLU A 38 18.35 -12.88 16.12
C GLU A 38 18.18 -14.29 15.53
N THR A 39 16.94 -14.82 15.45
CA THR A 39 16.69 -16.22 15.08
C THR A 39 15.75 -16.38 13.88
N GLY A 40 15.26 -15.29 13.29
CA GLY A 40 14.32 -15.31 12.17
C GLY A 40 12.88 -15.52 12.63
N THR A 41 11.99 -15.80 11.68
CA THR A 41 10.54 -15.80 11.89
C THR A 41 10.03 -16.83 12.87
N ASN A 42 10.76 -17.93 13.05
CA ASN A 42 10.28 -19.04 13.88
C ASN A 42 10.59 -18.88 15.36
N ALA A 43 11.23 -17.76 15.75
CA ALA A 43 11.64 -17.51 17.13
C ALA A 43 12.18 -18.80 17.78
N ASP A 44 13.27 -19.34 17.22
CA ASP A 44 13.80 -20.67 17.58
C ASP A 44 14.56 -20.64 18.93
N PRO A 45 13.99 -21.19 20.02
CA PRO A 45 14.68 -21.26 21.29
C PRO A 45 15.86 -22.25 21.30
N GLY A 46 15.91 -23.15 20.32
CA GLY A 46 17.01 -24.10 20.12
C GLY A 46 18.11 -23.60 19.18
N ALA A 47 18.00 -22.36 18.69
CA ALA A 47 18.97 -21.79 17.76
C ALA A 47 20.40 -21.85 18.31
N VAL A 48 21.34 -22.25 17.47
CA VAL A 48 22.78 -22.23 17.76
C VAL A 48 23.49 -21.65 16.54
N SER A 49 24.16 -20.53 16.70
CA SER A 49 24.91 -19.84 15.66
C SER A 49 26.40 -19.90 15.98
N ASN A 50 27.15 -20.57 15.13
CA ASN A 50 28.60 -20.65 15.24
C ASN A 50 29.23 -20.00 14.00
N VAL A 51 29.47 -18.70 14.09
CA VAL A 51 30.12 -17.95 13.01
C VAL A 51 31.63 -17.93 13.29
N ASN A 52 32.39 -18.48 12.37
CA ASN A 52 33.85 -18.49 12.50
C ASN A 52 34.40 -17.07 12.60
N GLY A 53 35.17 -16.79 13.64
CA GLY A 53 35.74 -15.47 13.91
C GLY A 53 34.77 -14.50 14.66
N ASP A 54 33.62 -14.96 15.14
CA ASP A 54 32.78 -14.16 15.98
C ASP A 54 33.41 -13.90 17.35
N PRO A 55 33.67 -12.65 17.76
CA PRO A 55 34.22 -12.33 19.06
C PRO A 55 33.37 -12.83 20.24
N GLY A 56 32.05 -12.92 20.05
CA GLY A 56 31.10 -13.44 21.02
C GLY A 56 31.12 -14.96 21.15
N GLY A 57 31.83 -15.67 20.27
CA GLY A 57 31.84 -17.12 20.19
C GLY A 57 30.52 -17.68 19.64
N THR A 58 30.18 -18.91 20.07
CA THR A 58 28.89 -19.50 19.73
C THR A 58 27.76 -18.78 20.46
N SER A 59 26.71 -18.47 19.76
CA SER A 59 25.52 -17.80 20.26
C SER A 59 24.32 -18.74 20.28
N PHE A 60 23.46 -18.65 21.30
CA PHE A 60 22.42 -19.61 21.62
C PHE A 60 21.05 -18.94 21.83
N GLY A 61 20.02 -19.57 21.29
CA GLY A 61 18.60 -19.28 21.58
C GLY A 61 18.07 -17.97 21.07
N LEU A 62 16.88 -17.63 21.57
CA LEU A 62 16.06 -16.50 21.08
C LEU A 62 16.76 -15.14 21.10
N TYR A 63 17.72 -14.96 22.01
CA TYR A 63 18.42 -13.68 22.25
C TYR A 63 19.93 -13.80 22.07
N MET A 64 20.37 -14.83 21.37
CA MET A 64 21.77 -15.07 21.02
C MET A 64 22.72 -14.94 22.22
N PHE A 65 22.45 -15.75 23.27
CA PHE A 65 23.31 -15.83 24.44
C PHE A 65 24.74 -16.21 24.04
N SER A 66 25.68 -15.33 24.27
CA SER A 66 27.07 -15.49 23.86
C SER A 66 27.85 -16.35 24.83
N SER A 67 28.57 -17.33 24.28
CA SER A 67 29.45 -18.20 25.05
C SER A 67 30.71 -17.52 25.59
N LYS A 68 31.14 -16.41 24.94
CA LYS A 68 32.35 -15.67 25.38
C LYS A 68 32.05 -14.35 26.06
N ALA A 69 30.86 -13.74 25.84
CA ALA A 69 30.50 -12.50 26.52
C ALA A 69 29.85 -12.71 27.90
N GLY A 70 29.81 -13.96 28.38
CA GLY A 70 29.31 -14.32 29.72
C GLY A 70 27.78 -14.30 29.87
N THR A 71 27.02 -13.98 28.80
CA THR A 71 25.56 -13.94 28.89
C THR A 71 24.96 -15.34 29.03
N LEU A 72 25.58 -16.34 28.39
CA LEU A 72 25.19 -17.75 28.51
C LEU A 72 25.46 -18.31 29.93
N ASP A 73 26.63 -17.99 30.53
CA ASP A 73 26.92 -18.36 31.91
C ASP A 73 25.96 -17.71 32.92
N ALA A 74 25.63 -16.46 32.68
CA ALA A 74 24.68 -15.72 33.49
C ALA A 74 23.29 -16.36 33.42
N PHE A 75 22.81 -16.74 32.22
CA PHE A 75 21.55 -17.43 32.04
C PHE A 75 21.53 -18.81 32.73
N ARG A 76 22.58 -19.64 32.54
CA ARG A 76 22.71 -20.92 33.27
C ARG A 76 22.71 -20.74 34.77
N THR A 77 23.38 -19.70 35.29
CA THR A 77 23.41 -19.40 36.70
C THR A 77 22.04 -18.97 37.22
N TRP A 78 21.31 -18.19 36.43
CA TRP A 78 19.95 -17.78 36.76
C TRP A 78 18.99 -18.98 36.79
N LEU A 79 19.03 -19.88 35.78
CA LEU A 79 18.24 -21.13 35.76
C LEU A 79 18.41 -21.94 37.02
N ARG A 80 19.64 -22.06 37.59
CA ARG A 80 19.91 -22.80 38.84
C ARG A 80 19.28 -22.15 40.05
N LYS A 81 19.15 -20.85 40.06
CA LYS A 81 18.69 -20.06 41.20
C LYS A 81 17.20 -19.72 41.15
N TYR A 82 16.60 -19.87 40.00
CA TYR A 82 15.21 -19.44 39.79
C TYR A 82 14.24 -20.41 40.50
N GLN A 83 13.43 -19.84 41.40
CA GLN A 83 12.50 -20.63 42.24
C GLN A 83 11.05 -20.59 41.71
N GLY A 84 10.77 -19.78 40.73
CA GLY A 84 9.41 -19.58 40.21
C GLY A 84 8.87 -20.71 39.35
N ASN A 85 9.78 -21.54 38.76
CA ASN A 85 9.40 -22.66 37.93
C ASN A 85 10.38 -23.85 38.12
N ALA A 86 9.90 -24.96 38.63
CA ALA A 86 10.72 -26.16 38.94
C ALA A 86 11.33 -26.80 37.64
N ILE A 87 10.72 -26.61 36.48
CA ILE A 87 11.22 -27.12 35.18
C ILE A 87 12.57 -26.47 34.83
N TYR A 88 12.77 -25.20 35.20
CA TYR A 88 13.99 -24.46 34.90
C TYR A 88 15.23 -25.05 35.52
N ASN A 89 15.11 -25.63 36.73
CA ASN A 89 16.20 -26.37 37.36
C ASN A 89 16.58 -27.63 36.56
N GLY A 90 15.62 -28.28 35.90
CA GLY A 90 15.85 -29.40 34.99
C GLY A 90 16.62 -28.97 33.76
N PHE A 91 16.32 -27.82 33.19
CA PHE A 91 17.08 -27.25 32.08
C PHE A 91 18.52 -26.94 32.52
N ALA A 92 18.70 -26.32 33.68
CA ALA A 92 20.02 -26.06 34.24
C ALA A 92 20.84 -27.36 34.41
N ALA A 93 20.24 -28.41 34.99
CA ALA A 93 20.92 -29.68 35.19
C ALA A 93 21.34 -30.32 33.85
N THR A 94 20.48 -30.30 32.84
CA THR A 94 20.79 -30.80 31.49
C THR A 94 21.94 -30.06 30.85
N LEU A 95 21.91 -28.72 30.88
CA LEU A 95 22.95 -27.87 30.30
C LEU A 95 24.28 -28.00 31.07
N ASP A 96 24.25 -28.13 32.38
CA ASP A 96 25.44 -28.28 33.22
C ASP A 96 26.12 -29.61 33.03
N LYS A 97 25.34 -30.67 32.88
CA LYS A 97 25.86 -32.00 32.53
C LYS A 97 26.57 -31.96 31.19
N ALA A 98 25.91 -31.43 30.15
CA ALA A 98 26.47 -31.33 28.81
C ALA A 98 27.72 -30.40 28.77
N TYR A 99 27.75 -29.35 29.60
CA TYR A 99 28.90 -28.46 29.78
C TYR A 99 30.10 -29.22 30.36
N GLY A 100 29.87 -30.05 31.39
CA GLY A 100 30.91 -30.86 32.01
C GLY A 100 31.45 -31.96 31.11
N GLU A 101 30.64 -32.52 30.23
CA GLU A 101 31.03 -33.60 29.30
C GLU A 101 31.88 -33.09 28.14
N ASN A 102 32.00 -31.80 27.88
CA ASN A 102 32.86 -31.18 26.83
C ASN A 102 34.32 -30.96 27.25
N THR A 103 34.70 -31.44 28.42
CA THR A 103 36.03 -31.12 29.01
C THR A 103 37.21 -31.96 28.48
N SER A 104 37.04 -32.81 27.49
CA SER A 104 38.12 -33.63 26.91
C SER A 104 38.57 -33.05 25.58
N GLY A 105 39.69 -32.27 25.62
CA GLY A 105 40.36 -31.74 24.43
C GLY A 105 40.54 -30.21 24.45
N ALA A 106 41.43 -29.65 23.64
CA ALA A 106 41.85 -28.24 23.60
C ALA A 106 40.74 -27.15 23.35
N ALA A 107 39.50 -27.49 23.42
CA ALA A 107 38.34 -26.55 23.45
C ALA A 107 38.08 -26.20 24.90
N ALA A 108 38.90 -25.35 25.45
CA ALA A 108 38.70 -24.77 26.78
C ALA A 108 37.44 -23.90 26.82
N ALA A 109 36.35 -24.33 27.02
CA ALA A 109 35.15 -23.64 27.51
C ALA A 109 33.90 -24.45 27.19
N GLY A 110 33.62 -25.50 27.76
CA GLY A 110 32.37 -26.19 27.97
C GLY A 110 31.15 -26.05 27.03
N TYR A 111 31.22 -25.24 26.02
CA TYR A 111 30.18 -24.92 25.06
C TYR A 111 30.37 -25.60 23.68
N GLY A 112 30.95 -26.82 23.68
CA GLY A 112 31.16 -27.62 22.49
C GLY A 112 29.91 -28.39 22.04
N PRO A 113 30.10 -29.38 21.12
CA PRO A 113 29.00 -30.10 20.47
C PRO A 113 27.99 -30.74 21.44
N ASN A 114 28.44 -31.27 22.61
CA ASN A 114 27.51 -31.85 23.57
C ASN A 114 26.55 -30.80 24.16
N PHE A 115 27.08 -29.61 24.46
CA PHE A 115 26.26 -28.51 24.94
C PHE A 115 25.32 -27.99 23.85
N GLU A 116 25.80 -27.83 22.62
CA GLU A 116 24.99 -27.41 21.49
C GLU A 116 23.82 -28.38 21.25
N ASN A 117 24.08 -29.71 21.32
CA ASN A 117 23.05 -30.72 21.16
C ASN A 117 22.01 -30.66 22.30
N ALA A 118 22.49 -30.55 23.56
CA ALA A 118 21.58 -30.40 24.71
C ALA A 118 20.72 -29.15 24.60
N TRP A 119 21.29 -28.02 24.11
CA TRP A 119 20.52 -26.79 23.86
C TRP A 119 19.44 -27.00 22.82
N ARG A 120 19.78 -27.61 21.67
CA ARG A 120 18.82 -27.95 20.60
C ARG A 120 17.75 -28.93 21.09
N GLU A 121 18.10 -29.94 21.89
CA GLU A 121 17.14 -30.87 22.45
C GLU A 121 16.13 -30.14 23.36
N LEU A 122 16.57 -29.21 24.22
CA LEU A 122 15.67 -28.40 25.04
C LEU A 122 14.81 -27.46 24.19
N GLY A 123 15.38 -26.83 23.17
CA GLY A 123 14.68 -25.88 22.33
C GLY A 123 13.73 -26.49 21.30
N HIS A 124 13.90 -27.76 20.95
CA HIS A 124 13.05 -28.46 19.97
C HIS A 124 12.25 -29.63 20.59
N GLY A 125 12.51 -29.97 21.84
CA GLY A 125 11.87 -31.07 22.54
C GLY A 125 10.47 -30.73 23.08
N VAL A 126 9.96 -31.62 23.90
CA VAL A 126 8.59 -31.53 24.46
C VAL A 126 8.37 -30.29 25.33
N ASN A 127 9.43 -29.76 25.95
CA ASN A 127 9.40 -28.58 26.81
C ASN A 127 9.89 -27.29 26.09
N LYS A 128 9.89 -27.28 24.77
CA LYS A 128 10.40 -26.12 23.97
C LYS A 128 9.75 -24.79 24.36
N GLY A 129 8.46 -24.78 24.65
CA GLY A 129 7.72 -23.58 25.07
C GLY A 129 8.23 -23.07 26.43
N GLU A 130 8.41 -23.94 27.40
CA GLU A 130 8.96 -23.57 28.71
C GLU A 130 10.42 -23.12 28.62
N PHE A 131 11.20 -23.71 27.72
CA PHE A 131 12.57 -23.27 27.48
C PHE A 131 12.65 -21.90 26.78
N ALA A 132 11.71 -21.61 25.88
CA ALA A 132 11.55 -20.28 25.30
C ALA A 132 11.12 -19.26 26.36
N ASN A 133 10.15 -19.62 27.21
CA ASN A 133 9.71 -18.80 28.34
C ASN A 133 10.86 -18.48 29.29
N ALA A 134 11.67 -19.45 29.67
CA ALA A 134 12.84 -19.24 30.51
C ALA A 134 13.83 -18.23 29.93
N GLN A 135 14.09 -18.29 28.64
CA GLN A 135 14.96 -17.33 27.93
C GLN A 135 14.37 -15.92 27.96
N THR A 136 13.07 -15.80 27.69
CA THR A 136 12.35 -14.54 27.69
C THR A 136 12.26 -13.93 29.09
N GLU A 137 11.95 -14.75 30.09
CA GLU A 137 11.84 -14.33 31.49
C GLU A 137 13.18 -13.85 32.06
N TYR A 138 14.26 -14.57 31.79
CA TYR A 138 15.60 -14.14 32.17
C TYR A 138 15.94 -12.78 31.55
N TRP A 139 15.70 -12.63 30.24
CA TRP A 139 16.03 -11.36 29.57
C TRP A 139 15.17 -10.21 30.10
N GLY A 140 13.90 -10.47 30.33
CA GLY A 140 12.95 -9.51 30.87
C GLY A 140 13.31 -9.03 32.27
N THR A 141 13.61 -9.97 33.17
CA THR A 141 13.87 -9.67 34.60
C THR A 141 15.27 -9.14 34.88
N GLU A 142 16.28 -9.69 34.24
CA GLU A 142 17.68 -9.40 34.53
C GLU A 142 18.28 -8.29 33.66
N ARG A 143 17.80 -8.14 32.43
CA ARG A 143 18.38 -7.22 31.43
C ARG A 143 17.47 -6.06 31.12
N TYR A 144 16.30 -6.34 30.56
CA TYR A 144 15.37 -5.31 30.14
C TYR A 144 14.87 -4.45 31.30
N SER A 145 14.42 -5.06 32.40
CA SER A 145 13.97 -4.32 33.60
C SER A 145 15.05 -3.43 34.20
N THR A 146 16.31 -3.88 34.19
CA THR A 146 17.45 -3.09 34.63
C THR A 146 17.65 -1.86 33.74
N LEU A 147 17.57 -2.02 32.40
CA LEU A 147 17.64 -0.89 31.47
C LEU A 147 16.52 0.12 31.75
N ILE A 148 15.28 -0.37 31.89
CA ILE A 148 14.11 0.50 32.11
C ILE A 148 14.24 1.27 33.43
N SER A 149 14.61 0.61 34.53
CA SER A 149 14.79 1.27 35.83
C SER A 149 15.84 2.38 35.76
N ARG A 150 16.94 2.16 35.02
CA ARG A 150 17.99 3.20 34.84
C ARG A 150 17.49 4.37 34.00
N LEU A 151 16.75 4.09 32.92
CA LEU A 151 16.17 5.13 32.05
C LEU A 151 15.15 5.98 32.84
N GLN A 152 14.26 5.33 33.61
CA GLN A 152 13.28 6.02 34.43
C GLN A 152 13.92 6.81 35.58
N SER A 153 15.02 6.34 36.15
CA SER A 153 15.79 7.08 37.15
C SER A 153 16.39 8.37 36.57
N LYS A 154 16.82 8.33 35.30
CA LYS A 154 17.35 9.51 34.60
C LYS A 154 16.26 10.42 34.08
N TYR A 155 15.17 9.86 33.62
CA TYR A 155 14.01 10.57 33.08
C TYR A 155 12.75 10.20 33.87
N PRO A 156 12.49 10.83 35.02
CA PRO A 156 11.35 10.46 35.86
C PRO A 156 10.00 10.55 35.21
N SER A 157 9.87 11.38 34.16
CA SER A 157 8.65 11.51 33.36
C SER A 157 8.51 10.44 32.30
N LEU A 158 9.50 9.58 32.10
CA LEU A 158 9.41 8.47 31.13
C LEU A 158 8.54 7.35 31.69
N ASN A 159 7.29 7.30 31.26
CA ASN A 159 6.38 6.23 31.58
C ASN A 159 6.13 5.37 30.33
N LEU A 160 6.64 4.15 30.30
CA LEU A 160 6.47 3.25 29.14
C LEU A 160 5.02 2.85 28.86
N ASN A 161 4.11 3.05 29.81
CA ASN A 161 2.69 2.83 29.57
C ASN A 161 2.05 3.92 28.68
N ASP A 162 2.75 5.03 28.50
CA ASP A 162 2.34 6.10 27.57
C ASP A 162 2.74 5.80 26.11
N TYR A 163 3.42 4.67 25.86
CA TYR A 163 3.89 4.25 24.55
C TYR A 163 3.40 2.85 24.19
N SER A 164 3.35 2.55 22.90
CA SER A 164 2.91 1.24 22.40
C SER A 164 3.92 0.13 22.73
N ILE A 165 3.60 -1.08 22.32
CA ILE A 165 4.49 -2.23 22.41
C ILE A 165 5.75 -2.05 21.53
N ALA A 166 5.73 -1.15 20.54
CA ALA A 166 6.84 -0.96 19.62
C ALA A 166 8.07 -0.38 20.32
N LEU A 167 7.94 0.72 21.07
CA LEU A 167 9.06 1.30 21.84
C LEU A 167 9.62 0.32 22.87
N LYS A 168 8.75 -0.45 23.52
CA LYS A 168 9.16 -1.48 24.48
C LYS A 168 10.01 -2.57 23.79
N ASN A 169 9.62 -2.99 22.58
CA ASN A 169 10.38 -3.94 21.77
C ASN A 169 11.71 -3.34 21.28
N VAL A 170 11.74 -2.06 20.89
CA VAL A 170 13.00 -1.37 20.56
C VAL A 170 13.96 -1.36 21.73
N LEU A 171 13.51 -0.98 22.92
CA LEU A 171 14.35 -0.97 24.12
C LEU A 171 14.84 -2.38 24.48
N TRP A 172 13.98 -3.39 24.32
CA TRP A 172 14.36 -4.77 24.48
C TRP A 172 15.46 -5.18 23.50
N SER A 173 15.24 -4.93 22.21
CA SER A 173 16.21 -5.27 21.16
C SER A 173 17.55 -4.56 21.37
N ARG A 174 17.54 -3.29 21.82
CA ARG A 174 18.78 -2.60 22.18
C ARG A 174 19.50 -3.27 23.34
N SER A 175 18.75 -3.75 24.35
CA SER A 175 19.36 -4.47 25.49
C SER A 175 19.98 -5.82 25.06
N VAL A 176 19.42 -6.46 24.06
CA VAL A 176 19.99 -7.71 23.47
C VAL A 176 21.28 -7.40 22.73
N GLN A 177 21.23 -6.44 21.82
CA GLN A 177 22.35 -6.19 20.93
C GLN A 177 23.54 -5.46 21.57
N HIS A 178 23.26 -4.50 22.45
CA HIS A 178 24.30 -3.64 23.04
C HIS A 178 24.58 -3.97 24.53
N GLY A 179 23.84 -4.92 25.11
CA GLY A 179 23.81 -5.11 26.55
C GLY A 179 23.15 -3.92 27.27
N VAL A 180 22.97 -4.01 28.59
CA VAL A 180 22.29 -2.98 29.38
C VAL A 180 22.99 -1.63 29.31
N ASP A 181 24.33 -1.62 29.48
CA ASP A 181 25.11 -0.39 29.48
C ASP A 181 25.15 0.28 28.11
N GLY A 182 25.36 -0.49 27.06
CA GLY A 182 25.36 0.00 25.69
C GLY A 182 23.98 0.55 25.28
N ALA A 183 22.91 -0.17 25.58
CA ALA A 183 21.54 0.29 25.34
C ALA A 183 21.21 1.57 26.10
N TYR A 184 21.60 1.64 27.39
CA TYR A 184 21.41 2.85 28.20
C TYR A 184 22.14 4.06 27.57
N ASN A 185 23.39 3.88 27.14
CA ASN A 185 24.15 4.94 26.50
C ASN A 185 23.55 5.38 25.14
N VAL A 186 23.10 4.43 24.32
CA VAL A 186 22.43 4.74 23.04
C VAL A 186 21.16 5.54 23.28
N VAL A 187 20.27 5.04 24.14
CA VAL A 187 18.98 5.70 24.41
C VAL A 187 19.16 7.07 25.04
N THR A 188 20.08 7.22 26.01
CA THR A 188 20.30 8.51 26.65
C THR A 188 20.92 9.53 25.69
N ARG A 189 21.84 9.13 24.80
CA ARG A 189 22.36 10.02 23.77
C ARG A 189 21.29 10.40 22.75
N ALA A 190 20.44 9.46 22.35
CA ALA A 190 19.30 9.76 21.48
C ALA A 190 18.41 10.84 22.10
N ILE A 191 18.06 10.70 23.37
CA ILE A 191 17.21 11.66 24.06
C ILE A 191 17.95 12.99 24.30
N ASP A 192 19.13 12.97 24.88
CA ASP A 192 19.83 14.19 25.31
C ASP A 192 20.39 15.00 24.13
N ASN A 193 21.09 14.32 23.21
CA ASN A 193 21.85 15.00 22.16
C ASN A 193 21.04 15.24 20.89
N ARG A 194 20.10 14.32 20.53
CA ARG A 194 19.30 14.48 19.31
C ARG A 194 18.02 15.22 19.58
N LEU A 195 17.31 14.86 20.64
CA LEU A 195 16.01 15.42 20.96
C LEU A 195 16.08 16.60 21.92
N GLY A 196 17.27 16.96 22.40
CA GLY A 196 17.47 18.07 23.30
C GLY A 196 16.82 17.87 24.68
N GLY A 197 16.88 16.65 25.21
CA GLY A 197 16.28 16.22 26.46
C GLY A 197 14.94 15.50 26.28
N PHE A 198 14.48 14.82 27.34
CA PHE A 198 13.19 14.14 27.33
C PHE A 198 12.04 15.15 27.48
N LYS A 199 11.21 15.26 26.49
CA LYS A 199 10.06 16.18 26.40
C LYS A 199 8.74 15.46 26.16
N MET A 200 8.69 14.16 26.48
CA MET A 200 7.59 13.28 26.10
C MET A 200 7.34 13.38 24.59
N GLN A 201 8.36 13.00 23.82
CA GLN A 201 8.31 12.93 22.35
C GLN A 201 7.35 11.84 21.88
N SER A 202 6.91 11.92 20.65
CA SER A 202 6.19 10.85 20.02
C SER A 202 7.02 9.58 19.98
N GLU A 203 6.34 8.45 19.97
CA GLU A 203 7.01 7.16 19.87
C GLU A 203 7.85 7.03 18.59
N ALA A 204 7.36 7.56 17.48
CA ALA A 204 8.09 7.56 16.23
C ALA A 204 9.41 8.34 16.33
N GLU A 205 9.38 9.55 16.92
CA GLU A 205 10.58 10.37 17.15
C GLU A 205 11.61 9.66 18.04
N LEU A 206 11.14 8.98 19.10
CA LEU A 206 12.01 8.22 20.00
C LEU A 206 12.64 7.02 19.27
N ILE A 207 11.86 6.25 18.52
CA ILE A 207 12.34 5.10 17.75
C ILE A 207 13.39 5.57 16.73
N GLU A 208 13.07 6.60 15.96
CA GLU A 208 13.98 7.13 14.94
C GLU A 208 15.29 7.66 15.56
N ALA A 209 15.20 8.42 16.65
CA ALA A 209 16.36 8.95 17.34
C ALA A 209 17.25 7.83 17.91
N ILE A 210 16.66 6.78 18.51
CA ILE A 210 17.39 5.63 19.05
C ILE A 210 18.16 4.90 17.94
N TYR A 211 17.49 4.58 16.81
CA TYR A 211 18.16 3.87 15.72
C TYR A 211 19.18 4.73 14.98
N THR A 212 18.91 6.02 14.83
CA THR A 212 19.92 6.94 14.28
C THR A 212 21.15 7.02 15.18
N GLU A 213 20.99 6.92 16.51
CA GLU A 213 22.14 6.86 17.42
C GLU A 213 22.86 5.50 17.37
N CYS A 214 22.11 4.39 17.17
CA CYS A 214 22.67 3.06 16.97
C CYS A 214 23.53 2.95 15.72
N SER A 215 23.16 3.61 14.63
CA SER A 215 23.88 3.60 13.37
C SER A 215 25.16 4.43 13.41
N LYS A 216 25.36 5.28 14.40
CA LYS A 216 26.61 5.96 14.65
C LYS A 216 27.66 4.99 15.21
N LEU A 217 28.85 5.04 14.62
CA LEU A 217 30.00 4.37 15.20
C LEU A 217 30.54 5.22 16.34
N ASP A 218 30.31 4.78 17.55
CA ASP A 218 30.94 5.32 18.74
C ASP A 218 32.46 5.09 18.66
N ASN A 219 33.27 6.07 19.06
CA ASN A 219 34.73 5.91 19.18
C ASN A 219 35.10 4.67 20.01
N LYS A 220 34.31 4.32 21.01
CA LYS A 220 34.47 3.09 21.80
C LYS A 220 34.31 1.81 20.97
N TYR A 221 33.46 1.80 19.97
CA TYR A 221 33.37 0.68 19.02
C TYR A 221 34.56 0.66 18.05
N LYS A 222 35.11 1.82 17.65
CA LYS A 222 36.34 1.91 16.89
C LYS A 222 37.52 1.27 17.64
N ASP A 223 37.68 1.61 18.92
CA ASP A 223 38.77 1.10 19.73
C ASP A 223 38.65 -0.40 19.97
N ILE A 224 37.49 -0.89 20.28
CA ILE A 224 37.21 -2.33 20.43
C ILE A 224 37.43 -3.05 19.09
N GLN A 225 37.08 -2.46 17.99
CA GLN A 225 37.21 -3.01 16.66
C GLN A 225 38.66 -3.05 16.21
N THR A 226 39.45 -2.01 16.48
CA THR A 226 40.89 -2.00 16.23
C THR A 226 41.58 -3.07 17.08
N GLN A 227 41.25 -3.19 18.36
CA GLN A 227 41.79 -4.22 19.24
C GLN A 227 41.39 -5.64 18.81
N LEU A 228 40.20 -5.86 18.29
CA LEU A 228 39.76 -7.14 17.76
C LEU A 228 40.40 -7.47 16.42
N SER A 229 40.59 -6.48 15.54
CA SER A 229 41.34 -6.63 14.28
C SER A 229 42.80 -7.04 14.54
N ASP A 230 43.45 -6.37 15.47
CA ASP A 230 44.82 -6.63 15.84
C ASP A 230 44.98 -7.99 16.55
N ARG A 231 44.00 -8.41 17.31
CA ARG A 231 44.07 -9.65 18.10
C ARG A 231 43.68 -10.92 17.32
N TYR A 232 42.79 -10.81 16.31
CA TYR A 232 42.25 -11.97 15.63
C TYR A 232 42.45 -11.97 14.11
N GLY A 233 43.16 -11.00 13.55
CA GLY A 233 43.45 -10.90 12.12
C GLY A 233 42.19 -10.78 11.21
N VAL A 234 41.07 -10.53 11.79
CA VAL A 234 39.79 -10.44 11.07
C VAL A 234 39.54 -9.00 10.69
N LYS A 235 39.53 -8.71 9.42
CA LYS A 235 38.93 -7.46 8.88
C LYS A 235 37.47 -7.43 9.29
N ASN A 236 37.14 -6.49 10.07
CA ASN A 236 36.09 -6.44 11.06
C ASN A 236 34.71 -6.16 10.50
N ARG A 237 33.63 -6.62 11.18
CA ARG A 237 32.24 -6.27 10.92
C ARG A 237 32.00 -4.76 10.89
N SER A 238 32.68 -3.96 11.67
CA SER A 238 32.57 -2.51 11.60
C SER A 238 33.30 -1.88 10.42
N MET A 239 34.35 -2.51 9.92
CA MET A 239 34.90 -2.14 8.61
C MET A 239 33.88 -2.43 7.51
N ALA A 240 33.03 -3.46 7.66
CA ALA A 240 31.89 -3.68 6.79
C ALA A 240 30.79 -2.61 6.99
N TYR A 241 30.61 -2.04 8.16
CA TYR A 241 29.82 -0.84 8.36
C TYR A 241 30.36 0.37 7.59
N TYR A 242 31.67 0.56 7.63
CA TYR A 242 32.32 1.67 6.92
C TYR A 242 32.45 1.42 5.42
N SER A 243 32.70 0.20 4.99
CA SER A 243 32.73 -0.13 3.57
C SER A 243 31.32 -0.19 2.96
N ALA A 244 30.28 -0.49 3.75
CA ALA A 244 28.90 -0.29 3.34
C ALA A 244 28.59 1.21 3.14
N ALA A 245 29.23 2.08 3.93
CA ALA A 245 29.15 3.51 3.76
C ALA A 245 29.89 4.03 2.51
N ASP A 246 30.87 3.29 2.02
CA ASP A 246 31.60 3.58 0.79
C ASP A 246 30.96 2.94 -0.47
N GLY A 247 29.74 2.41 -0.38
CA GLY A 247 28.96 1.94 -1.52
C GLY A 247 28.47 0.51 -1.49
N ASP A 248 28.77 -0.25 -0.44
CA ASP A 248 28.27 -1.62 -0.29
C ASP A 248 27.28 -1.75 0.88
N VAL A 249 25.98 -1.78 0.56
CA VAL A 249 24.86 -1.88 1.53
C VAL A 249 24.73 -3.29 2.11
N GLN A 250 25.64 -4.20 1.86
CA GLN A 250 25.48 -5.63 2.18
C GLN A 250 25.92 -6.04 3.59
N SER A 251 26.37 -5.13 4.42
CA SER A 251 26.59 -5.46 5.83
C SER A 251 25.26 -5.78 6.51
N SER A 252 25.07 -7.03 6.89
CA SER A 252 23.85 -7.48 7.56
C SER A 252 23.53 -6.69 8.83
N VAL A 253 24.56 -6.24 9.53
CA VAL A 253 24.39 -5.45 10.78
C VAL A 253 24.02 -4.00 10.47
N TYR A 254 24.65 -3.39 9.46
CA TYR A 254 24.27 -2.06 9.00
C TYR A 254 22.83 -2.04 8.51
N SER A 255 22.47 -2.97 7.60
CA SER A 255 21.11 -3.07 7.08
C SER A 255 20.09 -3.32 8.18
N ARG A 256 20.42 -4.13 9.18
CA ARG A 256 19.54 -4.35 10.35
C ARG A 256 19.29 -3.05 11.11
N LEU A 257 20.34 -2.35 11.53
CA LEU A 257 20.24 -1.23 12.47
C LEU A 257 19.84 0.09 11.82
N HIS A 258 20.17 0.24 10.55
CA HIS A 258 20.00 1.50 9.85
C HIS A 258 18.75 1.52 8.96
N ILE A 259 18.30 0.35 8.51
CA ILE A 259 17.26 0.22 7.49
C ILE A 259 16.09 -0.64 7.98
N ASN A 260 16.33 -1.92 8.28
CA ASN A 260 15.27 -2.90 8.41
C ASN A 260 14.57 -2.86 9.78
N GLU A 261 15.32 -2.95 10.87
CA GLU A 261 14.73 -3.00 12.22
C GLU A 261 14.04 -1.67 12.61
N PRO A 262 14.56 -0.46 12.29
CA PRO A 262 13.79 0.78 12.48
C PRO A 262 12.49 0.82 11.68
N ALA A 263 12.49 0.36 10.43
CA ALA A 263 11.27 0.28 9.63
C ALA A 263 10.25 -0.68 10.25
N ASP A 264 10.66 -1.89 10.64
CA ASP A 264 9.80 -2.86 11.32
C ASP A 264 9.26 -2.33 12.66
N ALA A 265 10.06 -1.61 13.43
CA ALA A 265 9.61 -0.99 14.68
C ALA A 265 8.54 0.08 14.44
N LEU A 266 8.68 0.89 13.37
CA LEU A 266 7.68 1.88 12.99
C LEU A 266 6.41 1.21 12.43
N VAL A 267 6.53 0.14 11.65
CA VAL A 267 5.38 -0.67 11.20
C VAL A 267 4.64 -1.25 12.40
N MET A 268 5.36 -1.83 13.37
CA MET A 268 4.79 -2.33 14.62
C MET A 268 4.02 -1.23 15.35
N ARG A 269 4.59 -0.02 15.44
CA ARG A 269 3.90 1.13 16.02
C ARG A 269 2.61 1.45 15.27
N TYR A 270 2.68 1.63 13.96
CA TYR A 270 1.50 2.00 13.18
C TYR A 270 0.41 0.94 13.22
N GLN A 271 0.74 -0.33 13.14
CA GLN A 271 -0.24 -1.42 13.28
C GLN A 271 -0.94 -1.45 14.65
N ASN A 272 -0.27 -0.97 15.70
CA ASN A 272 -0.83 -0.93 17.06
C ASN A 272 -1.42 0.43 17.47
N THR A 273 -1.39 1.42 16.58
CA THR A 273 -1.90 2.78 16.85
C THR A 273 -2.78 3.36 15.73
N THR A 274 -3.18 2.56 14.73
CA THR A 274 -3.88 3.01 13.51
C THR A 274 -5.24 3.68 13.73
N SER A 275 -5.86 3.50 14.88
CA SER A 275 -7.16 4.09 15.21
C SER A 275 -7.09 5.55 15.68
N HIS A 276 -5.89 6.11 15.81
CA HIS A 276 -5.69 7.41 16.44
C HIS A 276 -5.44 8.53 15.44
N LEU A 277 -5.76 9.77 15.84
CA LEU A 277 -5.49 10.95 15.04
C LEU A 277 -4.00 11.32 15.15
N GLU A 278 -3.31 11.37 14.02
CA GLU A 278 -1.95 11.91 13.91
C GLU A 278 -1.83 12.75 12.64
N GLY A 279 -1.03 13.83 12.70
CA GLY A 279 -0.81 14.72 11.57
C GLY A 279 -1.38 16.11 11.77
N LYS A 280 -1.61 16.85 10.67
CA LYS A 280 -2.07 18.23 10.72
C LYS A 280 -3.59 18.32 10.65
N TYR A 281 -4.17 18.99 11.64
CA TYR A 281 -5.61 19.17 11.76
C TYR A 281 -5.95 20.61 12.12
N THR A 282 -7.14 21.01 11.71
CA THR A 282 -7.82 22.19 12.22
C THR A 282 -8.87 21.77 13.24
N LEU A 283 -8.92 22.41 14.38
CA LEU A 283 -9.95 22.20 15.39
C LEU A 283 -11.18 23.01 15.01
N CYS A 284 -12.30 22.34 14.79
CA CYS A 284 -13.54 22.95 14.32
C CYS A 284 -14.68 22.76 15.31
N TYR A 285 -15.60 23.71 15.31
CA TYR A 285 -16.87 23.68 16.04
C TYR A 285 -18.01 23.91 15.06
N ASN A 286 -18.99 23.04 15.07
CA ASN A 286 -20.14 23.12 14.19
C ASN A 286 -21.37 23.61 14.97
N SER A 287 -22.03 24.66 14.48
CA SER A 287 -23.26 25.21 15.05
C SER A 287 -24.11 25.80 13.95
N ASP A 288 -25.42 25.48 13.97
CA ASP A 288 -26.44 26.00 13.03
C ASP A 288 -26.06 25.83 11.55
N GLY A 289 -25.50 24.67 11.22
CA GLY A 289 -25.01 24.36 9.89
C GLY A 289 -23.72 25.08 9.48
N ARG A 290 -23.08 25.82 10.40
CA ARG A 290 -21.80 26.52 10.19
C ARG A 290 -20.65 25.85 10.89
N THR A 291 -19.48 25.90 10.28
CA THR A 291 -18.23 25.43 10.85
C THR A 291 -17.35 26.62 11.21
N PHE A 292 -17.02 26.73 12.48
CA PHE A 292 -16.08 27.71 13.03
C PHE A 292 -14.78 27.01 13.41
N SER A 293 -13.66 27.68 13.28
CA SER A 293 -12.35 27.07 13.45
C SER A 293 -11.52 27.82 14.49
N TYR A 294 -10.66 27.07 15.19
CA TYR A 294 -9.76 27.65 16.18
C TYR A 294 -8.53 28.30 15.51
N SER A 295 -8.21 29.50 15.98
CA SER A 295 -6.97 30.18 15.61
C SER A 295 -6.15 30.46 16.87
N VAL A 296 -4.89 30.03 16.84
CA VAL A 296 -3.97 30.21 17.96
C VAL A 296 -3.76 31.70 18.24
N GLY A 297 -3.86 32.09 19.49
CA GLY A 297 -3.76 33.49 19.91
C GLY A 297 -5.07 34.26 19.85
N SER A 298 -6.14 33.68 19.31
CA SER A 298 -7.48 34.23 19.34
C SER A 298 -8.33 33.51 20.39
N THR A 299 -9.16 34.25 21.09
CA THR A 299 -10.23 33.66 21.92
C THR A 299 -11.49 33.42 21.10
N ASP A 300 -11.70 34.14 20.00
CA ASP A 300 -12.84 33.95 19.11
C ASP A 300 -12.49 32.90 18.05
N LEU A 301 -13.45 32.01 17.76
CA LEU A 301 -13.35 31.12 16.62
C LEU A 301 -13.51 31.93 15.32
N VAL A 302 -12.82 31.48 14.27
CA VAL A 302 -12.70 32.18 13.01
C VAL A 302 -13.21 31.32 11.84
N ALA A 303 -13.30 31.88 10.64
CA ALA A 303 -13.50 31.11 9.42
C ALA A 303 -12.28 30.21 9.15
N GLU A 304 -12.50 29.13 8.38
CA GLU A 304 -11.50 28.07 8.17
C GLU A 304 -10.19 28.59 7.57
N GLU A 305 -10.25 29.51 6.65
CA GLU A 305 -9.06 30.11 6.00
C GLU A 305 -8.14 30.87 6.96
N LYS A 306 -8.65 31.28 8.12
CA LYS A 306 -7.90 31.96 9.19
C LYS A 306 -7.54 31.03 10.33
N ALA A 307 -7.91 29.76 10.22
CA ALA A 307 -7.69 28.77 11.26
C ALA A 307 -6.20 28.41 11.39
N SER A 308 -5.76 28.11 12.59
CA SER A 308 -4.45 27.53 12.79
C SER A 308 -4.47 26.03 12.54
N GLN A 309 -3.49 25.56 11.80
CA GLN A 309 -3.20 24.13 11.69
C GLN A 309 -2.45 23.70 12.94
N LEU A 310 -2.94 22.63 13.57
CA LEU A 310 -2.32 22.03 14.75
C LEU A 310 -1.80 20.65 14.37
N ILE A 311 -0.56 20.37 14.71
CA ILE A 311 0.05 19.04 14.56
C ILE A 311 -0.36 18.22 15.79
N LEU A 312 -1.21 17.22 15.56
CA LEU A 312 -1.59 16.25 16.58
C LEU A 312 -0.57 15.13 16.60
N THR A 313 -0.08 14.82 17.78
CA THR A 313 0.80 13.67 18.00
C THR A 313 0.19 12.81 19.10
N TYR A 314 -0.09 11.55 18.78
CA TYR A 314 -0.65 10.58 19.71
C TYR A 314 0.43 9.87 20.51
N TYR A 315 0.14 9.58 21.76
CA TYR A 315 1.02 8.83 22.67
C TYR A 315 0.39 7.49 23.05
N ASN A 316 -0.50 7.47 24.01
CA ASN A 316 -1.24 6.30 24.45
C ASN A 316 -2.39 6.74 25.38
N SER A 317 -3.38 5.88 25.62
CA SER A 317 -4.52 6.17 26.52
C SER A 317 -5.23 7.48 26.15
N ASP A 318 -5.45 7.69 24.85
CA ASP A 318 -6.11 8.88 24.27
C ASP A 318 -5.42 10.23 24.58
N LYS A 319 -4.13 10.19 24.92
CA LYS A 319 -3.32 11.39 25.15
C LYS A 319 -2.68 11.90 23.86
N TYR A 320 -2.81 13.19 23.65
CA TYR A 320 -2.28 13.90 22.49
C TYR A 320 -1.53 15.16 22.90
N THR A 321 -0.57 15.58 22.06
CA THR A 321 -0.16 16.98 22.01
C THR A 321 -0.74 17.63 20.76
N MET A 322 -1.00 18.92 20.86
CA MET A 322 -1.37 19.79 19.76
C MET A 322 -0.29 20.86 19.63
N ALA A 323 0.47 20.83 18.55
CA ALA A 323 1.59 21.73 18.36
C ALA A 323 1.41 22.59 17.11
N THR A 324 1.99 23.77 17.11
CA THR A 324 2.16 24.59 15.91
C THR A 324 3.35 24.11 15.08
N THR A 325 3.48 24.57 13.85
CA THR A 325 4.55 24.19 12.90
C THR A 325 5.96 24.58 13.40
N ASP A 326 6.06 25.57 14.30
CA ASP A 326 7.31 25.94 14.98
C ASP A 326 7.59 25.09 16.24
N GLY A 327 6.79 24.04 16.47
CA GLY A 327 6.99 23.06 17.54
C GLY A 327 6.51 23.46 18.92
N LYS A 328 5.86 24.62 19.07
CA LYS A 328 5.25 25.03 20.34
C LYS A 328 3.95 24.27 20.56
N ARG A 329 3.76 23.77 21.78
CA ARG A 329 2.59 22.99 22.16
C ARG A 329 1.51 23.84 22.82
N LEU A 330 0.27 23.55 22.50
CA LEU A 330 -0.90 24.14 23.14
C LEU A 330 -1.00 23.60 24.58
N ALA A 331 -1.00 24.47 25.54
CA ALA A 331 -0.99 24.17 26.97
C ALA A 331 -2.07 24.96 27.70
N VAL A 332 -2.44 24.51 28.91
CA VAL A 332 -3.26 25.29 29.84
C VAL A 332 -2.34 25.86 30.93
N VAL A 333 -2.14 27.18 30.92
CA VAL A 333 -1.31 27.91 31.88
C VAL A 333 -2.15 29.00 32.51
N ASP A 334 -2.21 29.02 33.83
CA ASP A 334 -2.95 30.01 34.63
C ASP A 334 -4.42 30.15 34.20
N GLY A 335 -5.02 29.03 33.79
CA GLY A 335 -6.42 28.96 33.35
C GLY A 335 -6.68 29.45 31.91
N ALA A 336 -5.64 29.71 31.12
CA ALA A 336 -5.73 30.13 29.73
C ALA A 336 -5.04 29.15 28.78
N LEU A 337 -5.50 29.15 27.51
CA LEU A 337 -4.84 28.44 26.43
C LEU A 337 -3.61 29.25 25.98
N MET A 338 -2.44 28.64 26.04
CA MET A 338 -1.18 29.29 25.68
C MET A 338 -0.28 28.35 24.89
N LEU A 339 0.56 28.90 24.01
CA LEU A 339 1.65 28.17 23.36
C LEU A 339 2.88 28.15 24.28
N GLN A 340 3.41 26.97 24.52
CA GLN A 340 4.59 26.72 25.31
C GLN A 340 5.64 25.93 24.52
N ASN A 341 6.91 26.16 24.81
CA ASN A 341 7.95 25.29 24.28
C ASN A 341 7.71 23.85 24.73
N ALA A 342 7.97 22.89 23.86
CA ALA A 342 7.78 21.47 24.16
C ALA A 342 8.56 21.07 25.42
N ALA A 343 7.87 20.50 26.39
CA ALA A 343 8.42 20.03 27.65
C ALA A 343 7.69 18.74 28.11
N ALA A 344 8.28 18.05 29.08
CA ALA A 344 7.65 16.95 29.79
C ALA A 344 6.67 17.47 30.84
N ASP A 345 5.66 18.19 30.41
CA ASP A 345 4.67 18.88 31.23
C ASP A 345 3.27 18.41 30.89
N SER A 346 2.57 17.82 31.87
CA SER A 346 1.21 17.28 31.66
C SER A 346 0.20 18.32 31.20
N ARG A 347 0.47 19.62 31.43
CA ARG A 347 -0.37 20.72 30.94
C ARG A 347 -0.33 20.91 29.43
N GLN A 348 0.61 20.26 28.74
CA GLN A 348 0.73 20.25 27.28
C GLN A 348 0.03 19.04 26.65
N PHE A 349 -0.56 18.17 27.44
CA PHE A 349 -1.23 16.96 26.98
C PHE A 349 -2.75 17.09 27.10
N TRP A 350 -3.43 16.47 26.14
CA TRP A 350 -4.86 16.49 26.00
C TRP A 350 -5.39 15.08 25.80
N THR A 351 -6.48 14.72 26.45
CA THR A 351 -7.27 13.56 26.05
C THR A 351 -8.33 13.97 25.05
N LEU A 352 -8.53 13.16 24.03
CA LEU A 352 -9.58 13.28 23.03
C LEU A 352 -10.54 12.11 23.23
N THR A 353 -11.72 12.39 23.78
CA THR A 353 -12.74 11.35 23.99
C THR A 353 -13.87 11.55 22.99
N GLY A 354 -14.19 10.53 22.19
CA GLY A 354 -15.22 10.59 21.17
C GLY A 354 -14.85 9.82 19.91
N SER A 355 -15.41 10.24 18.79
CA SER A 355 -15.21 9.61 17.48
C SER A 355 -15.08 10.67 16.38
N SER A 356 -15.03 10.23 15.11
CA SER A 356 -15.01 11.14 13.93
C SER A 356 -16.17 12.15 13.91
N ASN A 357 -17.27 11.87 14.60
CA ASN A 357 -18.41 12.80 14.70
C ASN A 357 -18.19 13.91 15.72
N GLY A 358 -17.16 13.83 16.53
CA GLY A 358 -16.75 14.87 17.45
C GLY A 358 -15.99 14.34 18.66
N TYR A 359 -15.17 15.20 19.24
CA TYR A 359 -14.30 14.92 20.36
C TYR A 359 -14.53 15.92 21.50
N ILE A 360 -14.48 15.43 22.71
CA ILE A 360 -14.35 16.23 23.92
C ILE A 360 -12.86 16.28 24.28
N LEU A 361 -12.32 17.47 24.44
CA LEU A 361 -10.93 17.71 24.80
C LEU A 361 -10.81 18.04 26.28
N CYS A 362 -9.98 17.28 27.01
CA CYS A 362 -9.63 17.56 28.39
C CYS A 362 -8.12 17.66 28.54
N ASN A 363 -7.66 18.71 29.17
CA ASN A 363 -6.24 18.91 29.48
C ASN A 363 -5.78 18.00 30.62
N VAL A 364 -4.78 17.16 30.38
CA VAL A 364 -4.32 16.12 31.29
C VAL A 364 -3.78 16.72 32.63
N GLY A 365 -3.04 17.83 32.56
CA GLY A 365 -2.38 18.42 33.72
C GLY A 365 -3.31 19.21 34.63
N THR A 366 -4.33 19.84 34.04
CA THR A 366 -5.23 20.73 34.81
C THR A 366 -6.63 20.17 35.02
N GLY A 367 -7.01 19.13 34.24
CA GLY A 367 -8.37 18.60 34.21
C GLY A 367 -9.41 19.56 33.61
N ASN A 368 -8.96 20.59 32.91
CA ASN A 368 -9.87 21.55 32.26
C ASN A 368 -10.34 21.01 30.92
N TYR A 369 -11.64 21.09 30.65
CA TYR A 369 -12.29 20.82 29.38
C TYR A 369 -12.30 22.06 28.51
N LEU A 370 -12.12 21.86 27.20
CA LEU A 370 -12.36 22.91 26.22
C LEU A 370 -13.86 23.24 26.20
N THR A 371 -14.20 24.51 26.28
CA THR A 371 -15.59 25.01 26.22
C THR A 371 -15.74 26.00 25.09
N ILE A 372 -16.95 26.09 24.54
CA ILE A 372 -17.27 27.06 23.50
C ILE A 372 -18.56 27.78 23.89
N THR A 373 -18.50 29.08 23.88
CA THR A 373 -19.61 29.97 24.25
C THR A 373 -19.81 31.02 23.16
N VAL A 374 -21.01 31.58 23.09
CA VAL A 374 -21.33 32.65 22.14
C VAL A 374 -20.46 33.88 22.47
N SER A 375 -19.86 34.46 21.44
CA SER A 375 -19.09 35.71 21.52
C SER A 375 -19.98 36.91 21.16
N GLN A 376 -19.63 38.10 21.63
CA GLN A 376 -20.24 39.33 21.13
C GLN A 376 -19.53 39.86 19.87
N THR A 377 -18.43 39.26 19.49
CA THR A 377 -17.65 39.62 18.31
C THR A 377 -18.32 39.10 17.04
N GLN A 378 -18.26 39.88 15.97
CA GLN A 378 -18.67 39.44 14.63
C GLN A 378 -17.44 38.92 13.90
N VAL A 379 -17.61 37.79 13.23
CA VAL A 379 -16.59 37.17 12.36
C VAL A 379 -17.14 36.93 10.96
N ALA A 380 -16.28 36.72 9.99
CA ALA A 380 -16.72 36.32 8.66
C ALA A 380 -17.57 35.02 8.75
N ASP A 381 -18.64 34.95 7.95
CA ASP A 381 -19.48 33.74 7.93
C ASP A 381 -18.67 32.55 7.38
N PRO A 382 -18.37 31.54 8.19
CA PRO A 382 -17.57 30.37 7.76
C PRO A 382 -18.25 29.51 6.70
N ASN A 383 -19.56 29.69 6.50
CA ASN A 383 -20.32 28.98 5.46
C ASN A 383 -20.59 29.86 4.22
N ALA A 384 -20.06 31.07 4.21
CA ALA A 384 -20.15 31.88 2.99
C ALA A 384 -19.45 31.13 1.86
N ARG A 385 -20.22 30.84 0.82
CA ARG A 385 -19.73 30.05 -0.31
C ARG A 385 -18.67 30.84 -1.08
N THR A 386 -17.51 30.17 -1.32
CA THR A 386 -16.39 30.76 -2.06
C THR A 386 -16.13 30.01 -3.37
N GLU A 387 -16.69 28.82 -3.55
CA GLU A 387 -16.52 28.05 -4.78
C GLU A 387 -17.70 28.28 -5.74
N PRO A 388 -17.41 28.54 -7.04
CA PRO A 388 -18.44 28.80 -8.04
C PRO A 388 -19.18 27.51 -8.42
N THR A 389 -20.46 27.67 -8.86
CA THR A 389 -21.19 26.61 -9.55
C THR A 389 -20.98 26.71 -11.06
N GLU A 390 -21.26 25.61 -11.78
CA GLU A 390 -21.21 25.60 -13.26
C GLU A 390 -22.11 26.68 -13.88
N ASP A 391 -23.31 26.89 -13.33
CA ASP A 391 -24.25 27.93 -13.77
C ASP A 391 -23.67 29.35 -13.61
N GLU A 392 -22.96 29.61 -12.52
CA GLU A 392 -22.33 30.94 -12.28
C GLU A 392 -21.12 31.16 -13.22
N ILE A 393 -20.36 30.11 -13.48
CA ILE A 393 -19.28 30.16 -14.48
C ILE A 393 -19.85 30.45 -15.87
N ALA A 394 -20.93 29.74 -16.25
CA ALA A 394 -21.60 29.95 -17.52
C ALA A 394 -22.21 31.34 -17.63
N ALA A 395 -22.82 31.86 -16.56
CA ALA A 395 -23.38 33.21 -16.51
C ALA A 395 -22.29 34.29 -16.67
N LYS A 396 -21.16 34.17 -15.97
CA LYS A 396 -20.02 35.08 -16.07
C LYS A 396 -19.41 35.04 -17.47
N ARG A 397 -19.30 33.85 -18.10
CA ARG A 397 -18.83 33.69 -19.48
C ARG A 397 -19.79 34.36 -20.47
N ALA A 398 -21.11 34.26 -20.28
CA ALA A 398 -22.09 34.97 -21.08
C ALA A 398 -22.00 36.46 -20.91
N GLU A 399 -21.77 36.97 -19.68
CA GLU A 399 -21.54 38.40 -19.38
C GLU A 399 -20.32 38.91 -20.17
N ILE A 400 -19.17 38.23 -20.11
CA ILE A 400 -17.94 38.58 -20.83
C ILE A 400 -18.22 38.63 -22.34
N THR A 401 -18.89 37.62 -22.88
CA THR A 401 -19.20 37.53 -24.32
C THR A 401 -20.12 38.66 -24.78
N ALA A 402 -21.12 38.97 -23.97
CA ALA A 402 -22.07 40.06 -24.25
C ALA A 402 -21.36 41.43 -24.21
N GLU A 403 -20.48 41.64 -23.22
CA GLU A 403 -19.73 42.87 -23.08
C GLU A 403 -18.76 43.09 -24.26
N ILE A 404 -18.08 42.06 -24.74
CA ILE A 404 -17.24 42.11 -25.94
C ILE A 404 -18.08 42.43 -27.18
N LYS A 405 -19.24 41.79 -27.30
CA LYS A 405 -20.13 42.06 -28.45
C LYS A 405 -20.71 43.47 -28.48
N GLU A 406 -20.98 44.05 -27.31
CA GLU A 406 -21.56 45.38 -27.18
C GLU A 406 -20.53 46.50 -27.33
N LYS A 407 -19.37 46.35 -26.65
CA LYS A 407 -18.36 47.42 -26.51
C LYS A 407 -17.16 47.30 -27.47
N GLY A 408 -16.94 46.07 -28.00
CA GLY A 408 -15.84 45.79 -28.91
C GLY A 408 -14.46 45.78 -28.25
N TYR A 409 -13.44 46.05 -29.06
CA TYR A 409 -12.04 46.12 -28.69
C TYR A 409 -11.46 47.52 -28.83
N GLU A 410 -10.40 47.80 -28.08
CA GLU A 410 -9.60 49.03 -28.19
C GLU A 410 -8.93 49.13 -29.58
N GLU A 411 -8.22 50.24 -29.88
CA GLU A 411 -7.57 50.44 -31.19
C GLU A 411 -6.54 49.34 -31.54
N ASP A 412 -6.02 48.63 -30.54
CA ASP A 412 -5.10 47.49 -30.74
C ASP A 412 -5.79 46.24 -31.33
N GLY A 413 -7.12 46.25 -31.41
CA GLY A 413 -7.93 45.16 -31.96
C GLY A 413 -7.94 43.89 -31.12
N THR A 414 -7.31 43.91 -29.95
CA THR A 414 -7.12 42.72 -29.08
C THR A 414 -7.60 42.91 -27.63
N THR A 415 -7.51 44.13 -27.11
CA THR A 415 -7.92 44.45 -25.73
C THR A 415 -9.40 44.82 -25.69
N PRO A 416 -10.25 44.07 -24.97
CA PRO A 416 -11.66 44.37 -24.80
C PRO A 416 -11.86 45.71 -24.07
N VAL A 417 -12.85 46.55 -24.55
CA VAL A 417 -13.17 47.82 -23.91
C VAL A 417 -13.92 47.67 -22.60
N GLY A 418 -14.71 46.60 -22.44
CA GLY A 418 -15.52 46.39 -21.27
C GLY A 418 -14.68 45.91 -20.04
N ALA A 419 -15.00 46.40 -18.85
CA ALA A 419 -14.21 46.17 -17.64
C ALA A 419 -14.13 44.68 -17.26
N THR A 420 -15.24 43.95 -17.36
CA THR A 420 -15.26 42.50 -17.06
C THR A 420 -14.48 41.68 -18.10
N ALA A 421 -14.67 42.02 -19.39
CA ALA A 421 -13.98 41.39 -20.49
C ALA A 421 -12.48 41.73 -20.49
N LYS A 422 -12.11 42.96 -20.13
CA LYS A 422 -10.70 43.38 -19.95
C LYS A 422 -10.01 42.63 -18.84
N LYS A 423 -10.65 42.53 -17.65
CA LYS A 423 -10.13 41.71 -16.52
C LYS A 423 -9.96 40.25 -16.91
N PHE A 424 -10.91 39.68 -17.63
CA PHE A 424 -10.79 38.33 -18.15
C PHE A 424 -9.58 38.13 -19.07
N ALA A 425 -9.39 39.05 -20.03
CA ALA A 425 -8.26 39.01 -20.97
C ALA A 425 -6.91 39.17 -20.27
N GLU A 426 -6.81 40.02 -19.25
CA GLU A 426 -5.62 40.18 -18.41
C GLU A 426 -5.30 38.92 -17.61
N LEU A 427 -6.31 38.32 -16.98
CA LEU A 427 -6.13 37.08 -16.21
C LEU A 427 -5.80 35.87 -17.10
N LEU A 428 -6.43 35.78 -18.27
CA LEU A 428 -6.13 34.76 -19.26
C LEU A 428 -4.69 34.87 -19.75
N SER A 429 -4.27 36.07 -20.12
CA SER A 429 -2.91 36.36 -20.54
C SER A 429 -1.89 35.99 -19.45
N SER A 430 -2.17 36.37 -18.19
CA SER A 430 -1.32 36.03 -17.06
C SER A 430 -1.25 34.50 -16.82
N ARG A 431 -2.38 33.79 -16.96
CA ARG A 431 -2.43 32.33 -16.83
C ARG A 431 -1.63 31.66 -17.93
N LEU A 432 -1.78 32.08 -19.16
CA LEU A 432 -1.03 31.56 -20.31
C LEU A 432 0.47 31.78 -20.15
N MET A 433 0.87 33.00 -19.72
CA MET A 433 2.29 33.31 -19.43
C MET A 433 2.83 32.46 -18.29
N SER A 434 2.05 32.19 -17.25
CA SER A 434 2.45 31.27 -16.14
C SER A 434 2.67 29.85 -16.64
N ILE A 435 1.82 29.33 -17.53
CA ILE A 435 1.98 28.00 -18.14
C ILE A 435 3.28 27.97 -18.96
N ILE A 436 3.53 28.98 -19.79
CA ILE A 436 4.76 29.08 -20.59
C ILE A 436 5.97 29.09 -19.66
N LYS A 437 5.97 29.99 -18.65
CA LYS A 437 7.07 30.12 -17.69
C LYS A 437 7.38 28.82 -16.99
N ALA A 438 6.37 28.16 -16.39
CA ALA A 438 6.54 26.91 -15.64
C ALA A 438 7.10 25.76 -16.50
N ASN A 439 6.86 25.79 -17.81
CA ASN A 439 7.28 24.72 -18.71
C ASN A 439 8.55 25.02 -19.51
N PHE A 440 8.94 26.28 -19.65
CA PHE A 440 10.14 26.67 -20.41
C PHE A 440 11.28 27.18 -19.53
N GLU A 441 10.99 27.97 -18.49
CA GLU A 441 12.03 28.57 -17.64
C GLU A 441 12.47 27.63 -16.50
N GLU A 442 11.59 26.72 -16.06
CA GLU A 442 11.83 25.87 -14.88
C GLU A 442 12.20 24.42 -15.23
N LYS A 443 12.13 24.04 -16.52
CA LYS A 443 12.41 22.65 -16.95
C LYS A 443 13.53 22.63 -18.00
N ASP A 444 14.38 21.60 -17.90
CA ASP A 444 15.34 21.27 -18.96
C ASP A 444 14.64 20.74 -20.23
N ASN A 445 15.34 20.72 -21.34
CA ASN A 445 14.80 20.25 -22.64
C ASN A 445 14.18 18.85 -22.56
N ASN A 446 14.74 17.98 -21.75
CA ASN A 446 14.28 16.62 -21.60
C ASN A 446 12.95 16.53 -20.84
N ALA A 447 12.73 17.40 -19.84
CA ALA A 447 11.45 17.51 -19.15
C ALA A 447 10.36 18.11 -20.04
N ILE A 448 10.75 18.98 -20.98
CA ILE A 448 9.85 19.53 -22.00
C ILE A 448 9.42 18.44 -23.00
N GLU A 449 10.34 17.61 -23.50
CA GLU A 449 10.01 16.48 -24.39
C GLU A 449 9.03 15.50 -23.72
N ALA A 450 9.28 15.12 -22.46
CA ALA A 450 8.39 14.24 -21.72
C ALA A 450 6.98 14.85 -21.53
N LEU A 451 6.89 16.16 -21.30
CA LEU A 451 5.63 16.89 -21.21
C LEU A 451 4.88 16.88 -22.54
N ILE A 452 5.60 17.08 -23.64
CA ILE A 452 5.04 17.03 -25.00
C ILE A 452 4.43 15.64 -25.28
N GLU A 453 5.17 14.58 -25.01
CA GLU A 453 4.69 13.20 -25.20
C GLU A 453 3.46 12.89 -24.33
N GLU A 454 3.47 13.33 -23.06
CA GLU A 454 2.35 13.13 -22.16
C GLU A 454 1.08 13.86 -22.63
N ASN A 455 1.23 15.10 -23.07
CA ASN A 455 0.10 15.98 -23.36
C ASN A 455 -0.45 15.81 -24.77
N ILE A 456 0.35 15.35 -25.74
CA ILE A 456 -0.08 15.23 -27.14
C ILE A 456 -1.31 14.33 -27.29
N ALA A 457 -1.39 13.27 -26.46
CA ALA A 457 -2.54 12.36 -26.44
C ALA A 457 -3.83 13.01 -25.89
N LYS A 458 -3.69 14.07 -25.08
CA LYS A 458 -4.82 14.77 -24.45
C LYS A 458 -5.43 15.84 -25.36
N MET A 459 -4.74 16.25 -26.41
CA MET A 459 -5.14 17.36 -27.27
C MET A 459 -6.26 17.04 -28.28
N GLY A 460 -6.63 15.76 -28.44
CA GLY A 460 -7.69 15.36 -29.35
C GLY A 460 -7.40 15.64 -30.83
N LEU A 461 -6.14 15.60 -31.24
CA LEU A 461 -5.67 15.99 -32.58
C LEU A 461 -6.29 15.16 -33.72
N GLU A 462 -6.72 13.95 -33.47
CA GLU A 462 -7.36 13.09 -34.49
C GLU A 462 -8.77 13.61 -34.87
N ALA A 463 -9.39 14.40 -33.97
CA ALA A 463 -10.71 14.99 -34.22
C ALA A 463 -10.62 16.40 -34.85
N ASP A 464 -9.44 17.06 -34.84
CA ASP A 464 -9.23 18.42 -35.36
C ASP A 464 -7.97 18.49 -36.23
N ALA A 465 -8.16 18.29 -37.53
CA ALA A 465 -7.08 18.31 -38.52
C ALA A 465 -6.38 19.68 -38.62
N ASN A 466 -7.09 20.79 -38.33
CA ASN A 466 -6.50 22.11 -38.37
C ASN A 466 -5.60 22.38 -37.19
N LYS A 467 -6.01 21.92 -36.01
CA LYS A 467 -5.20 21.99 -34.77
C LYS A 467 -3.95 21.10 -34.91
N LYS A 468 -4.09 19.90 -35.48
CA LYS A 468 -2.98 18.98 -35.77
C LYS A 468 -1.96 19.64 -36.69
N ALA A 469 -2.40 20.19 -37.81
CA ALA A 469 -1.53 20.87 -38.78
C ALA A 469 -0.86 22.11 -38.17
N ALA A 470 -1.57 22.87 -37.34
CA ALA A 470 -1.00 24.03 -36.63
C ALA A 470 0.07 23.59 -35.61
N LEU A 471 -0.15 22.49 -34.85
CA LEU A 471 0.84 21.97 -33.94
C LEU A 471 2.09 21.45 -34.66
N GLU A 472 1.91 20.66 -35.72
CA GLU A 472 3.02 20.13 -36.51
C GLU A 472 3.87 21.25 -37.10
N SER A 473 3.22 22.29 -37.63
CA SER A 473 3.90 23.50 -38.15
C SER A 473 4.64 24.27 -37.05
N ALA A 474 4.03 24.39 -35.85
CA ALA A 474 4.63 25.08 -34.73
C ALA A 474 5.86 24.31 -34.20
N LEU A 475 5.78 23.01 -34.04
CA LEU A 475 6.90 22.18 -33.60
C LEU A 475 8.06 22.22 -34.60
N ALA A 476 7.79 22.13 -35.88
CA ALA A 476 8.83 22.27 -36.91
C ALA A 476 9.54 23.65 -36.86
N LYS A 477 8.83 24.70 -36.48
CA LYS A 477 9.44 26.04 -36.29
C LYS A 477 10.28 26.05 -34.99
N VAL A 478 9.84 25.39 -33.93
CA VAL A 478 10.61 25.29 -32.67
C VAL A 478 11.89 24.51 -32.89
N GLU A 479 11.82 23.38 -33.60
CA GLU A 479 12.99 22.54 -33.94
C GLU A 479 14.02 23.29 -34.81
N ALA A 480 13.57 24.26 -35.59
CA ALA A 480 14.43 25.10 -36.45
C ALA A 480 15.10 26.25 -35.72
N ILE A 481 14.81 26.48 -34.45
CA ILE A 481 15.42 27.54 -33.64
C ILE A 481 16.84 27.14 -33.25
N ASP A 482 17.84 27.92 -33.62
CA ASP A 482 19.22 27.76 -33.16
C ASP A 482 19.31 28.04 -31.66
N GLU A 483 20.00 27.20 -30.90
CA GLU A 483 20.20 27.36 -29.44
C GLU A 483 20.81 28.73 -29.05
N ASN A 484 21.46 29.41 -30.01
CA ASN A 484 22.05 30.75 -29.82
C ASN A 484 21.24 31.84 -30.49
N ALA A 485 20.03 31.57 -30.97
CA ALA A 485 19.19 32.52 -31.65
C ALA A 485 18.84 33.70 -30.73
N THR A 486 18.97 34.91 -31.25
CA THR A 486 18.49 36.12 -30.60
C THR A 486 16.98 36.26 -30.78
N GLU A 487 16.31 37.03 -29.92
CA GLU A 487 14.86 37.25 -29.93
C GLU A 487 14.30 37.64 -31.31
N THR A 488 15.11 38.33 -32.12
CA THR A 488 14.78 38.75 -33.51
C THR A 488 14.91 37.59 -34.53
N GLN A 489 15.48 36.46 -34.19
CA GLN A 489 15.70 35.30 -35.05
C GLN A 489 14.66 34.20 -34.81
N VAL A 490 13.82 34.33 -33.79
CA VAL A 490 12.74 33.37 -33.49
C VAL A 490 11.66 33.50 -34.57
N PRO A 491 11.24 32.38 -35.21
CA PRO A 491 10.22 32.43 -36.25
C PRO A 491 8.89 32.93 -35.68
N ALA A 492 8.18 33.75 -36.43
CA ALA A 492 6.86 34.24 -36.06
C ALA A 492 5.84 33.06 -36.11
N PHE A 493 5.15 32.86 -34.99
CA PHE A 493 4.06 31.89 -34.90
C PHE A 493 2.75 32.59 -35.33
N THR A 494 1.93 31.84 -36.09
CA THR A 494 0.54 32.23 -36.31
C THR A 494 -0.25 32.08 -35.00
N LYS A 495 -1.40 32.75 -34.88
CA LYS A 495 -2.29 32.57 -33.72
C LYS A 495 -2.66 31.12 -33.45
N SER A 496 -2.94 30.36 -34.52
CA SER A 496 -3.31 28.93 -34.40
C SER A 496 -2.14 28.07 -33.88
N GLU A 497 -0.92 28.34 -34.37
CA GLU A 497 0.30 27.68 -33.93
C GLU A 497 0.60 27.98 -32.46
N ALA A 498 0.52 29.24 -32.06
CA ALA A 498 0.74 29.65 -30.67
C ALA A 498 -0.29 29.03 -29.72
N LEU A 499 -1.56 28.99 -30.10
CA LEU A 499 -2.61 28.35 -29.31
C LEU A 499 -2.39 26.85 -29.19
N ALA A 500 -1.98 26.18 -30.28
CA ALA A 500 -1.69 24.75 -30.24
C ALA A 500 -0.51 24.41 -29.30
N LEU A 501 0.55 25.23 -29.32
CA LEU A 501 1.66 25.11 -28.37
C LEU A 501 1.23 25.32 -26.92
N ILE A 502 0.42 26.37 -26.66
CA ILE A 502 -0.09 26.63 -25.30
C ILE A 502 -0.91 25.45 -24.79
N GLU A 503 -1.83 24.92 -25.60
CA GLU A 503 -2.62 23.76 -25.23
C GLU A 503 -1.73 22.52 -24.98
N LEU A 504 -0.69 22.32 -25.80
CA LEU A 504 0.27 21.25 -25.61
C LEU A 504 0.97 21.37 -24.24
N PHE A 505 1.50 22.53 -23.90
CA PHE A 505 2.19 22.72 -22.62
C PHE A 505 1.26 22.72 -21.41
N ALA A 506 0.03 23.18 -21.59
CA ALA A 506 -0.97 23.14 -20.52
C ALA A 506 -1.52 21.72 -20.26
N GLY A 507 -1.45 20.82 -21.24
CA GLY A 507 -2.16 19.53 -21.24
C GLY A 507 -3.68 19.68 -21.21
N LYS A 508 -4.20 20.86 -21.65
CA LYS A 508 -5.61 21.24 -21.62
C LYS A 508 -5.95 22.07 -22.85
N THR A 509 -7.21 22.03 -23.28
CA THR A 509 -7.68 22.90 -24.36
C THR A 509 -7.75 24.36 -23.89
N LEU A 510 -7.63 25.30 -24.82
CA LEU A 510 -7.80 26.71 -24.51
C LEU A 510 -9.15 27.01 -23.84
N ASN A 511 -10.22 26.34 -24.32
CA ASN A 511 -11.55 26.48 -23.72
C ASN A 511 -11.56 26.07 -22.22
N THR A 512 -10.86 25.02 -21.86
CA THR A 512 -10.71 24.60 -20.45
C THR A 512 -9.95 25.65 -19.63
N ILE A 513 -8.89 26.25 -20.20
CA ILE A 513 -8.13 27.30 -19.54
C ILE A 513 -8.99 28.56 -19.35
N GLU A 514 -9.78 28.94 -20.36
CA GLU A 514 -10.72 30.03 -20.26
C GLU A 514 -11.77 29.81 -19.18
N GLU A 515 -12.32 28.58 -19.10
CA GLU A 515 -13.31 28.22 -18.06
C GLU A 515 -12.69 28.29 -16.66
N GLU A 516 -11.45 27.85 -16.48
CA GLU A 516 -10.73 28.00 -15.22
C GLU A 516 -10.54 29.47 -14.83
N VAL A 517 -10.19 30.35 -15.78
CA VAL A 517 -10.03 31.77 -15.53
C VAL A 517 -11.38 32.44 -15.18
N VAL A 518 -12.45 32.05 -15.87
CA VAL A 518 -13.80 32.52 -15.52
C VAL A 518 -14.22 32.03 -14.13
N ALA A 519 -13.92 30.79 -13.80
CA ALA A 519 -14.16 30.24 -12.46
C ALA A 519 -13.39 30.99 -11.38
N ASP A 520 -12.13 31.36 -11.63
CA ASP A 520 -11.33 32.18 -10.73
C ASP A 520 -11.93 33.57 -10.52
N MET A 521 -12.44 34.22 -11.58
CA MET A 521 -13.14 35.50 -11.46
C MET A 521 -14.37 35.42 -10.57
N VAL A 522 -15.21 34.38 -10.77
CA VAL A 522 -16.39 34.15 -9.93
C VAL A 522 -15.97 33.83 -8.50
N ARG A 523 -14.89 33.05 -8.31
CA ARG A 523 -14.35 32.74 -6.98
C ARG A 523 -13.87 33.99 -6.25
N GLU A 524 -13.23 34.96 -6.94
CA GLU A 524 -12.83 36.23 -6.35
C GLU A 524 -14.05 37.08 -5.93
N ASP A 525 -15.08 37.17 -6.79
CA ASP A 525 -16.32 37.86 -6.47
C ASP A 525 -17.03 37.24 -5.25
N LEU A 526 -17.07 35.90 -5.18
CA LEU A 526 -17.64 35.17 -4.04
C LEU A 526 -16.85 35.39 -2.76
N LYS A 527 -15.51 35.35 -2.82
CA LYS A 527 -14.65 35.64 -1.67
C LYS A 527 -14.83 37.06 -1.16
N ALA A 528 -14.91 38.06 -2.06
CA ALA A 528 -15.18 39.44 -1.68
C ALA A 528 -16.56 39.59 -1.01
N LYS A 529 -17.57 38.90 -1.49
CA LYS A 529 -18.91 38.85 -0.87
C LYS A 529 -18.87 38.16 0.48
N ALA A 530 -18.20 37.02 0.57
CA ALA A 530 -18.01 36.23 1.81
C ALA A 530 -17.31 37.06 2.90
N ALA A 531 -16.26 37.81 2.54
CA ALA A 531 -15.53 38.66 3.47
C ALA A 531 -16.39 39.78 4.10
N ASN A 532 -17.46 40.18 3.42
CA ASN A 532 -18.41 41.21 3.89
C ASN A 532 -19.64 40.64 4.62
N THR A 533 -19.78 39.32 4.61
CA THR A 533 -20.85 38.62 5.34
C THR A 533 -20.31 38.21 6.72
N THR A 534 -20.93 38.74 7.79
CA THR A 534 -20.48 38.43 9.14
C THR A 534 -21.59 37.76 9.96
N VAL A 535 -21.17 36.94 10.88
CA VAL A 535 -22.04 36.26 11.86
C VAL A 535 -21.46 36.36 13.28
N THR A 536 -22.30 36.19 14.26
CA THR A 536 -21.83 36.16 15.65
C THR A 536 -20.89 34.98 15.87
N ALA A 537 -19.73 35.26 16.40
CA ALA A 537 -18.70 34.28 16.63
C ALA A 537 -18.95 33.46 17.91
N TYR A 538 -18.12 32.45 18.08
CA TYR A 538 -18.01 31.66 19.31
C TYR A 538 -16.63 31.87 19.93
N LYS A 539 -16.59 31.83 21.27
CA LYS A 539 -15.34 31.95 22.08
C LYS A 539 -14.93 30.61 22.62
N VAL A 540 -13.63 30.36 22.50
CA VAL A 540 -13.00 29.23 23.17
C VAL A 540 -12.70 29.61 24.60
N GLY A 541 -13.01 28.71 25.53
CA GLY A 541 -12.72 28.84 26.95
C GLY A 541 -12.35 27.51 27.58
N LEU A 542 -12.18 27.51 28.87
CA LEU A 542 -11.83 26.37 29.70
C LEU A 542 -12.75 26.26 30.93
N SER A 543 -13.15 25.05 31.29
CA SER A 543 -13.94 24.76 32.49
C SER A 543 -13.52 23.42 33.12
N LYS A 544 -13.62 23.30 34.42
CA LYS A 544 -13.46 22.03 35.13
C LYS A 544 -14.73 21.15 35.09
N GLU A 545 -15.83 21.70 34.66
CA GLU A 545 -17.10 20.99 34.59
C GLU A 545 -17.27 20.26 33.25
N SER A 546 -17.24 18.92 33.27
CA SER A 546 -17.39 18.11 32.04
C SER A 546 -18.71 18.37 31.30
N LYS A 547 -19.78 18.76 32.01
CA LYS A 547 -21.06 19.08 31.39
C LYS A 547 -21.04 20.33 30.50
N THR A 548 -20.01 21.18 30.64
CA THR A 548 -19.82 22.39 29.82
C THR A 548 -18.82 22.15 28.68
N ALA A 549 -18.27 20.94 28.59
CA ALA A 549 -17.31 20.59 27.57
C ALA A 549 -17.91 20.70 26.16
N ALA A 550 -17.22 21.34 25.25
CA ALA A 550 -17.62 21.43 23.87
C ALA A 550 -17.30 20.14 23.10
N VAL A 551 -18.17 19.77 22.19
CA VAL A 551 -17.87 18.74 21.17
C VAL A 551 -17.30 19.43 19.96
N VAL A 552 -16.06 19.10 19.61
CA VAL A 552 -15.35 19.69 18.49
C VAL A 552 -14.95 18.60 17.47
N THR A 553 -14.74 18.99 16.25
CA THR A 553 -14.25 18.08 15.20
C THR A 553 -12.81 18.41 14.83
N MET A 554 -12.04 17.41 14.47
CA MET A 554 -10.69 17.55 13.94
C MET A 554 -10.75 17.37 12.43
N LYS A 555 -10.71 18.48 11.68
CA LYS A 555 -10.70 18.47 10.23
C LYS A 555 -9.26 18.37 9.74
N PRO A 556 -8.90 17.39 8.89
CA PRO A 556 -7.59 17.35 8.30
C PRO A 556 -7.28 18.68 7.59
N ALA A 557 -6.08 19.21 7.81
CA ALA A 557 -5.66 20.44 7.14
C ALA A 557 -5.61 20.22 5.62
N ALA A 558 -6.12 21.18 4.87
CA ALA A 558 -6.05 21.14 3.41
C ALA A 558 -4.61 21.41 2.94
N GLY A 559 -4.18 20.70 1.88
CA GLY A 559 -2.92 20.96 1.19
C GLY A 559 -1.85 19.88 1.34
N GLN A 560 -0.69 20.14 0.75
CA GLN A 560 0.43 19.20 0.60
C GLN A 560 1.04 18.71 1.94
N ASP A 561 0.79 19.44 3.00
CA ASP A 561 1.29 19.13 4.34
C ASP A 561 0.60 17.94 5.03
N ALA A 562 -0.38 17.31 4.38
CA ALA A 562 -1.06 16.10 4.87
C ALA A 562 -0.17 14.85 4.83
N TRP A 563 0.89 14.87 4.02
CA TRP A 563 1.81 13.75 3.82
C TRP A 563 3.08 13.94 4.64
N ASN A 564 3.60 12.83 5.16
CA ASN A 564 4.89 12.78 5.80
C ASN A 564 5.63 11.48 5.42
N THR A 565 6.95 11.54 5.43
CA THR A 565 7.82 10.40 5.16
C THR A 565 8.83 10.25 6.30
N ILE A 566 8.97 9.04 6.83
CA ILE A 566 9.81 8.74 7.97
C ILE A 566 10.81 7.66 7.57
N GLY A 567 12.08 7.87 7.88
CA GLY A 567 13.13 6.88 7.68
C GLY A 567 13.35 6.48 6.22
N LEU A 568 13.14 7.41 5.26
CA LEU A 568 13.37 7.12 3.85
C LEU A 568 14.82 6.70 3.59
N PHE A 569 14.98 5.52 3.00
CA PHE A 569 16.24 5.01 2.48
C PHE A 569 16.09 4.70 0.99
N TYR A 570 16.90 5.34 0.17
CA TYR A 570 16.84 5.29 -1.29
C TYR A 570 18.24 5.48 -1.90
N PRO A 571 18.47 5.10 -3.17
CA PRO A 571 19.76 5.25 -3.82
C PRO A 571 20.24 6.69 -3.80
N GLN A 572 21.53 6.89 -3.56
CA GLN A 572 22.21 8.19 -3.48
C GLN A 572 21.76 9.08 -2.30
N LYS A 573 20.97 8.57 -1.35
CA LYS A 573 20.71 9.31 -0.12
C LYS A 573 22.03 9.64 0.56
N ALA A 574 22.31 10.94 0.72
CA ALA A 574 23.47 11.41 1.44
C ALA A 574 23.17 11.46 2.94
N GLU A 575 24.02 10.83 3.71
CA GLU A 575 23.97 10.87 5.18
C GLU A 575 25.30 11.40 5.70
N LYS A 576 25.35 11.81 6.93
CA LYS A 576 26.58 12.23 7.58
C LYS A 576 26.97 11.22 8.65
N ASP A 577 28.20 10.74 8.62
CA ASP A 577 28.77 9.98 9.72
C ASP A 577 29.00 10.86 10.97
N GLU A 578 29.47 10.26 12.04
CA GLU A 578 29.77 10.95 13.29
C GLU A 578 30.83 12.05 13.18
N THR A 579 31.65 12.00 12.12
CA THR A 579 32.70 13.00 11.83
C THR A 579 32.19 14.15 10.97
N GLY A 580 30.91 14.08 10.52
CA GLY A 580 30.30 15.04 9.60
C GLY A 580 30.67 14.82 8.13
N LYS A 581 31.37 13.73 7.79
CA LYS A 581 31.68 13.34 6.42
C LYS A 581 30.43 12.78 5.76
N SER A 582 30.16 13.20 4.53
CA SER A 582 29.05 12.67 3.74
C SER A 582 29.29 11.21 3.33
N ILE A 583 28.28 10.38 3.57
CA ILE A 583 28.19 9.01 3.10
C ILE A 583 27.10 8.99 2.02
N VAL A 584 27.39 8.42 0.87
CA VAL A 584 26.45 8.27 -0.23
C VAL A 584 26.34 6.80 -0.59
N HIS A 585 25.10 6.29 -0.55
CA HIS A 585 24.83 4.90 -0.88
C HIS A 585 24.72 4.73 -2.39
N ASN A 586 25.79 4.25 -3.02
CA ASN A 586 25.88 4.08 -4.47
C ASN A 586 25.42 2.69 -4.90
N LEU A 587 24.74 2.63 -6.04
CA LEU A 587 24.47 1.38 -6.75
C LEU A 587 25.55 1.09 -7.76
N THR A 588 25.91 -0.19 -7.90
CA THR A 588 26.76 -0.69 -8.98
C THR A 588 26.02 -1.75 -9.78
N GLN A 589 26.29 -1.81 -11.08
CA GLN A 589 25.66 -2.78 -11.97
C GLN A 589 25.96 -4.21 -11.48
N GLY A 590 24.92 -5.03 -11.41
CA GLY A 590 25.00 -6.43 -10.93
C GLY A 590 24.97 -6.58 -9.41
N ASN A 591 25.00 -5.52 -8.64
CA ASN A 591 24.82 -5.56 -7.19
C ASN A 591 23.32 -5.60 -6.86
N SER A 592 22.85 -6.71 -6.34
CA SER A 592 21.49 -7.17 -6.50
C SER A 592 20.48 -6.69 -5.46
N SER A 593 20.86 -5.97 -4.41
CA SER A 593 19.92 -5.74 -3.33
C SER A 593 20.04 -4.38 -2.66
N PHE A 594 19.65 -3.33 -3.41
CA PHE A 594 19.42 -2.05 -2.74
C PHE A 594 17.98 -2.06 -2.17
N PRO A 595 17.77 -1.97 -0.85
CA PRO A 595 16.44 -1.94 -0.27
C PRO A 595 15.86 -0.52 -0.32
N LEU A 596 14.65 -0.37 -0.88
CA LEU A 596 13.85 0.82 -0.69
C LEU A 596 13.11 0.69 0.65
N ARG A 597 13.27 1.63 1.57
CA ARG A 597 12.66 1.59 2.90
C ARG A 597 12.12 2.94 3.31
N GLY A 598 11.21 2.93 4.25
CA GLY A 598 10.61 4.08 4.89
C GLY A 598 9.11 3.94 5.04
N ILE A 599 8.55 4.73 5.91
CA ILE A 599 7.11 4.78 6.14
C ILE A 599 6.56 6.08 5.54
N VAL A 600 5.53 5.95 4.74
CA VAL A 600 4.73 7.07 4.26
C VAL A 600 3.49 7.17 5.14
N THR A 601 3.17 8.37 5.62
CA THR A 601 1.92 8.62 6.37
C THR A 601 1.14 9.75 5.74
N CYS A 602 -0.18 9.69 5.88
CA CYS A 602 -1.08 10.74 5.41
C CYS A 602 -2.23 10.92 6.42
N THR A 603 -2.76 12.12 6.55
CA THR A 603 -3.94 12.39 7.37
C THR A 603 -5.21 11.80 6.78
N GLN A 604 -5.22 11.53 5.46
CA GLN A 604 -6.28 10.85 4.73
C GLN A 604 -5.86 9.42 4.40
N ASN A 605 -6.81 8.56 4.04
CA ASN A 605 -6.47 7.24 3.54
C ASN A 605 -5.70 7.35 2.23
N ILE A 606 -4.65 6.57 2.15
CA ILE A 606 -3.82 6.45 0.95
C ILE A 606 -4.50 5.41 0.05
N SER A 607 -4.78 5.78 -1.19
CA SER A 607 -5.28 4.84 -2.20
C SER A 607 -4.17 4.16 -2.97
N THR A 608 -3.12 4.92 -3.31
CA THR A 608 -2.02 4.40 -4.15
C THR A 608 -0.68 5.00 -3.75
N ILE A 609 0.35 4.17 -3.73
CA ILE A 609 1.77 4.59 -3.73
C ILE A 609 2.42 4.00 -4.96
N LYS A 610 3.15 4.83 -5.69
CA LYS A 610 3.84 4.44 -6.93
C LYS A 610 5.29 4.92 -6.89
N ALA A 611 6.23 4.04 -7.23
CA ALA A 611 7.63 4.37 -7.46
C ALA A 611 7.99 4.09 -8.91
N VAL A 612 8.65 5.01 -9.56
CA VAL A 612 9.06 4.92 -10.97
C VAL A 612 10.55 5.23 -11.05
N VAL A 613 11.30 4.38 -11.73
CA VAL A 613 12.68 4.63 -12.10
C VAL A 613 12.74 4.93 -13.58
N THR A 614 13.23 6.10 -13.93
CA THR A 614 13.36 6.56 -15.32
C THR A 614 14.85 6.70 -15.66
N ASP A 615 15.27 6.12 -16.77
CA ASP A 615 16.61 6.35 -17.33
C ASP A 615 16.68 7.80 -17.85
N THR A 616 17.66 8.58 -17.37
CA THR A 616 17.73 10.00 -17.71
C THR A 616 18.19 10.26 -19.14
N ALA A 617 18.87 9.31 -19.78
CA ALA A 617 19.35 9.44 -21.15
C ALA A 617 18.33 8.96 -22.18
N THR A 618 17.76 7.77 -21.93
CA THR A 618 16.84 7.13 -22.89
C THR A 618 15.37 7.46 -22.65
N ARG A 619 15.04 8.05 -21.50
CA ARG A 619 13.67 8.36 -21.05
C ARG A 619 12.78 7.11 -20.87
N THR A 620 13.36 5.95 -20.94
CA THR A 620 12.64 4.69 -20.70
C THR A 620 12.44 4.46 -19.20
N VAL A 621 11.42 3.70 -18.87
CA VAL A 621 11.12 3.26 -17.49
C VAL A 621 11.56 1.79 -17.34
N PRO A 622 12.82 1.53 -16.95
CA PRO A 622 13.31 0.15 -16.84
C PRO A 622 12.66 -0.63 -15.70
N THR A 623 12.21 0.05 -14.66
CA THR A 623 11.47 -0.58 -13.56
C THR A 623 10.54 0.39 -12.87
N TYR A 624 9.41 -0.11 -12.43
CA TYR A 624 8.47 0.64 -11.59
C TYR A 624 7.73 -0.33 -10.66
N ALA A 625 7.18 0.21 -9.59
CA ALA A 625 6.29 -0.51 -8.69
C ALA A 625 5.10 0.37 -8.34
N SER A 626 3.94 -0.22 -8.19
CA SER A 626 2.73 0.49 -7.78
C SER A 626 1.90 -0.38 -6.86
N ARG A 627 1.42 0.22 -5.78
CA ARG A 627 0.49 -0.41 -4.86
C ARG A 627 -0.78 0.44 -4.81
N SER A 628 -1.91 -0.16 -5.12
CA SER A 628 -3.24 0.46 -5.07
C SER A 628 -4.14 -0.28 -4.09
N GLY A 629 -5.24 0.35 -3.69
CA GLY A 629 -6.18 -0.22 -2.73
C GLY A 629 -5.61 -0.32 -1.31
N ILE A 630 -4.71 0.58 -0.91
CA ILE A 630 -4.03 0.56 0.39
C ILE A 630 -5.04 0.78 1.52
N ASN A 631 -5.96 1.74 1.36
CA ASN A 631 -7.03 2.07 2.32
C ASN A 631 -6.54 2.20 3.79
N ALA A 632 -5.38 2.80 3.97
CA ALA A 632 -4.76 3.05 5.28
C ALA A 632 -4.10 4.43 5.30
N LYS A 633 -3.86 4.98 6.49
CA LYS A 633 -3.19 6.28 6.67
C LYS A 633 -1.67 6.19 6.69
N TRP A 634 -1.14 5.01 6.43
CA TRP A 634 0.30 4.77 6.36
C TRP A 634 0.61 3.66 5.35
N PHE A 635 1.84 3.64 4.85
CA PHE A 635 2.33 2.64 3.91
C PHE A 635 3.82 2.38 4.12
N ASP A 636 4.22 1.11 4.12
CA ASP A 636 5.62 0.70 4.17
C ASP A 636 6.18 0.57 2.75
N LEU A 637 7.16 1.38 2.39
CA LEU A 637 7.79 1.36 1.07
C LEU A 637 8.45 0.02 0.73
N TRP A 638 8.77 -0.79 1.74
CA TRP A 638 9.26 -2.14 1.51
C TRP A 638 8.31 -3.00 0.65
N GLU A 639 7.01 -2.73 0.70
CA GLU A 639 6.03 -3.43 -0.14
C GLU A 639 6.23 -3.19 -1.65
N LEU A 640 6.97 -2.17 -2.04
CA LEU A 640 7.35 -1.90 -3.43
C LEU A 640 8.66 -2.61 -3.83
N ASP A 641 9.49 -3.00 -2.85
CA ASP A 641 10.86 -3.44 -3.06
C ASP A 641 10.96 -4.70 -3.93
N GLU A 642 10.01 -5.62 -3.82
CA GLU A 642 9.99 -6.85 -4.62
C GLU A 642 9.75 -6.61 -6.11
N THR A 643 9.00 -5.57 -6.44
CA THR A 643 8.64 -5.22 -7.83
C THR A 643 9.63 -4.23 -8.43
N LEU A 644 10.24 -3.38 -7.61
CA LEU A 644 11.18 -2.36 -8.04
C LEU A 644 12.59 -2.98 -8.20
N LYS A 645 12.96 -3.34 -9.42
CA LYS A 645 14.17 -4.12 -9.73
C LYS A 645 15.40 -3.23 -9.94
N PHE A 646 15.97 -2.65 -8.88
CA PHE A 646 17.23 -1.92 -8.97
C PHE A 646 18.39 -2.78 -9.50
N SER A 647 18.38 -4.09 -9.23
CA SER A 647 19.40 -5.03 -9.71
C SER A 647 19.41 -5.22 -11.23
N ALA A 648 18.33 -4.90 -11.91
CA ALA A 648 18.23 -5.02 -13.37
C ALA A 648 18.74 -3.78 -14.11
N LEU A 649 19.11 -2.71 -13.40
CA LEU A 649 19.55 -1.47 -14.00
C LEU A 649 20.96 -1.62 -14.59
N ALA A 650 21.15 -1.15 -15.81
CA ALA A 650 22.47 -0.98 -16.43
C ALA A 650 23.26 0.15 -15.75
N ALA A 651 24.56 0.26 -16.03
CA ALA A 651 25.31 1.43 -15.62
C ALA A 651 24.74 2.67 -16.31
N GLY A 652 24.43 3.71 -15.54
CA GLY A 652 23.79 4.92 -16.05
C GLY A 652 23.28 5.86 -14.96
N LYS A 653 22.62 6.91 -15.36
CA LYS A 653 21.97 7.88 -14.48
C LYS A 653 20.46 7.72 -14.57
N TYR A 654 19.81 7.67 -13.44
CA TYR A 654 18.38 7.40 -13.32
C TYR A 654 17.72 8.43 -12.43
N ASN A 655 16.41 8.60 -12.61
CA ASN A 655 15.54 9.35 -11.70
C ASN A 655 14.62 8.38 -10.98
N LEU A 656 14.50 8.51 -9.64
CA LEU A 656 13.51 7.80 -8.82
C LEU A 656 12.46 8.81 -8.38
N THR A 657 11.22 8.60 -8.82
CA THR A 657 10.07 9.37 -8.37
C THR A 657 9.14 8.49 -7.57
N ILE A 658 8.75 8.91 -6.37
CA ILE A 658 7.73 8.24 -5.55
C ILE A 658 6.55 9.20 -5.41
N THR A 659 5.36 8.74 -5.76
CA THR A 659 4.13 9.51 -5.66
C THR A 659 3.13 8.80 -4.74
N GLY A 660 2.35 9.59 -4.01
CA GLY A 660 1.24 9.12 -3.20
C GLY A 660 -0.07 9.73 -3.67
N THR A 661 -1.13 8.91 -3.71
CA THR A 661 -2.49 9.36 -4.04
C THR A 661 -3.41 9.00 -2.89
N THR A 662 -4.30 9.90 -2.50
CA THR A 662 -5.33 9.67 -1.49
C THR A 662 -6.62 9.11 -2.11
N ASP A 663 -7.54 8.63 -1.28
CA ASP A 663 -8.87 8.17 -1.74
C ASP A 663 -9.68 9.30 -2.40
N SER A 664 -9.39 10.56 -2.07
CA SER A 664 -9.99 11.74 -2.73
C SER A 664 -9.40 12.03 -4.11
N GLY A 665 -8.39 11.27 -4.57
CA GLY A 665 -7.72 11.47 -5.86
C GLY A 665 -6.59 12.51 -5.85
N SER A 666 -6.32 13.16 -4.71
CA SER A 666 -5.19 14.09 -4.59
C SER A 666 -3.86 13.33 -4.67
N THR A 667 -2.99 13.75 -5.58
CA THR A 667 -1.68 13.12 -5.79
C THR A 667 -0.57 14.11 -5.46
N VAL A 668 0.46 13.61 -4.76
CA VAL A 668 1.66 14.39 -4.43
C VAL A 668 2.92 13.61 -4.73
N THR A 669 3.99 14.30 -5.06
CA THR A 669 5.33 13.72 -5.16
C THR A 669 5.97 13.69 -3.77
N LEU A 670 6.29 12.50 -3.30
CA LEU A 670 6.90 12.23 -1.99
C LEU A 670 8.42 12.24 -2.05
N LEU A 671 8.97 11.80 -3.17
CA LEU A 671 10.39 11.80 -3.46
C LEU A 671 10.58 11.99 -4.96
N ASP A 672 11.51 12.86 -5.32
CA ASP A 672 12.02 13.00 -6.69
C ASP A 672 13.54 13.22 -6.59
N THR A 673 14.32 12.25 -7.06
CA THR A 673 15.77 12.28 -6.89
C THR A 673 16.47 11.52 -8.00
N THR A 674 17.66 12.03 -8.38
CA THR A 674 18.50 11.32 -9.34
C THR A 674 19.52 10.44 -8.62
N PHE A 675 19.83 9.30 -9.20
CA PHE A 675 20.89 8.42 -8.72
C PHE A 675 21.68 7.82 -9.88
N THR A 676 22.86 7.31 -9.57
CA THR A 676 23.76 6.73 -10.55
C THR A 676 24.01 5.27 -10.24
N VAL A 677 23.96 4.43 -11.28
CA VAL A 677 24.43 3.04 -11.22
C VAL A 677 25.81 3.00 -11.86
N GLY A 678 26.83 2.73 -11.05
CA GLY A 678 28.22 2.59 -11.53
C GLY A 678 28.38 1.36 -12.43
N ALA A 679 29.37 1.39 -13.31
CA ALA A 679 29.75 0.21 -14.08
C ALA A 679 30.17 -0.93 -13.13
N ALA A 680 29.92 -2.17 -13.54
CA ALA A 680 30.42 -3.33 -12.82
C ALA A 680 31.95 -3.24 -12.71
N THR A 681 32.46 -3.26 -11.49
CA THR A 681 33.92 -3.34 -11.30
C THR A 681 34.40 -4.67 -11.86
N THR A 682 35.32 -4.61 -12.82
CA THR A 682 35.89 -5.78 -13.52
C THR A 682 36.79 -6.67 -12.66
N THR A 683 36.78 -6.51 -11.36
CA THR A 683 37.23 -7.54 -10.45
C THR A 683 36.06 -8.45 -10.22
N THR A 684 35.91 -9.48 -11.05
CA THR A 684 35.07 -10.63 -10.74
C THR A 684 35.52 -11.13 -9.37
N PRO A 685 34.76 -10.97 -8.28
CA PRO A 685 34.96 -11.88 -7.18
C PRO A 685 34.59 -13.24 -7.79
N GLU A 686 35.52 -14.18 -7.74
CA GLU A 686 35.21 -15.59 -7.94
C GLU A 686 33.94 -15.83 -7.10
N ALA A 687 32.80 -16.09 -7.78
CA ALA A 687 31.54 -16.30 -7.11
C ALA A 687 31.80 -17.36 -6.04
N PRO A 688 31.52 -17.12 -4.77
CA PRO A 688 31.72 -18.11 -3.75
C PRO A 688 30.97 -19.36 -4.24
N ASN A 689 31.69 -20.47 -4.39
CA ASN A 689 31.16 -21.73 -4.90
C ASN A 689 30.26 -22.40 -3.85
N ASN A 690 29.61 -21.56 -3.01
CA ASN A 690 28.72 -21.96 -1.95
C ASN A 690 27.39 -22.38 -2.55
N THR A 691 27.05 -23.62 -2.31
CA THR A 691 25.73 -24.14 -2.63
C THR A 691 24.92 -24.30 -1.34
N TYR A 692 23.65 -23.93 -1.40
CA TYR A 692 22.73 -24.03 -0.28
C TYR A 692 21.59 -24.98 -0.61
N THR A 693 21.24 -25.80 0.35
CA THR A 693 20.15 -26.74 0.23
C THR A 693 18.87 -26.11 0.77
N VAL A 694 17.85 -26.07 -0.07
CA VAL A 694 16.51 -25.58 0.29
C VAL A 694 15.57 -26.78 0.35
N THR A 695 14.90 -26.95 1.47
CA THR A 695 13.89 -27.99 1.69
C THR A 695 12.50 -27.37 1.63
N PHE A 696 11.63 -27.87 0.77
CA PHE A 696 10.24 -27.43 0.65
C PHE A 696 9.33 -28.33 1.46
N VAL A 697 8.50 -27.73 2.34
CA VAL A 697 7.67 -28.46 3.31
C VAL A 697 6.21 -28.04 3.19
N VAL A 698 5.31 -29.02 3.07
CA VAL A 698 3.86 -28.86 3.10
C VAL A 698 3.32 -29.62 4.30
N ASN A 699 2.60 -28.94 5.20
CA ASN A 699 2.00 -29.55 6.40
C ASN A 699 3.00 -30.41 7.21
N GLY A 700 4.22 -29.96 7.37
CA GLY A 700 5.29 -30.67 8.09
C GLY A 700 5.97 -31.79 7.29
N LYS A 701 5.53 -32.09 6.07
CA LYS A 701 6.11 -33.11 5.20
C LYS A 701 6.98 -32.50 4.11
N THR A 702 8.19 -33.01 3.95
CA THR A 702 9.07 -32.58 2.86
C THR A 702 8.50 -33.04 1.51
N VAL A 703 8.26 -32.07 0.61
CA VAL A 703 7.78 -32.30 -0.77
C VAL A 703 8.88 -32.18 -1.80
N GLY A 704 10.01 -31.58 -1.43
CA GLY A 704 11.16 -31.48 -2.31
C GLY A 704 12.37 -30.90 -1.61
N THR A 705 13.54 -31.17 -2.16
CA THR A 705 14.80 -30.54 -1.74
C THR A 705 15.57 -30.16 -3.00
N ARG A 706 16.10 -28.96 -3.03
CA ARG A 706 16.88 -28.44 -4.15
C ARG A 706 18.13 -27.75 -3.67
N THR A 707 19.19 -27.82 -4.47
CA THR A 707 20.45 -27.14 -4.20
C THR A 707 20.58 -25.95 -5.13
N TYR A 708 20.94 -24.81 -4.57
CA TYR A 708 21.07 -23.53 -5.27
C TYR A 708 22.46 -22.94 -5.05
N LYS A 709 22.95 -22.21 -6.02
CA LYS A 709 24.12 -21.35 -5.84
C LYS A 709 23.70 -20.07 -5.09
N GLU A 710 24.65 -19.42 -4.46
CA GLU A 710 24.45 -18.15 -3.79
C GLU A 710 23.80 -17.11 -4.73
N ALA A 711 22.80 -16.37 -4.22
CA ALA A 711 22.00 -15.38 -4.95
C ALA A 711 21.22 -15.90 -6.16
N GLN A 712 21.20 -17.22 -6.43
CA GLN A 712 20.35 -17.80 -7.45
C GLN A 712 18.87 -17.64 -7.04
N PRO A 713 17.95 -17.30 -7.95
CA PRO A 713 16.52 -17.28 -7.62
C PRO A 713 15.98 -18.70 -7.37
N TYR A 714 14.92 -18.84 -6.58
CA TYR A 714 14.27 -20.13 -6.31
C TYR A 714 13.79 -20.83 -7.59
N GLY A 715 13.50 -20.10 -8.66
CA GLY A 715 12.94 -20.65 -9.88
C GLY A 715 11.54 -21.24 -9.66
N ALA A 716 11.12 -22.18 -10.52
CA ALA A 716 9.82 -22.81 -10.40
C ALA A 716 9.65 -23.48 -9.02
N LEU A 717 8.71 -22.99 -8.20
CA LEU A 717 8.39 -23.56 -6.89
C LEU A 717 7.58 -24.84 -7.04
N PRO A 718 7.64 -25.80 -6.07
CA PRO A 718 6.79 -26.98 -6.11
C PRO A 718 5.30 -26.62 -6.16
N GLU A 719 4.53 -27.35 -6.97
CA GLU A 719 3.08 -27.20 -7.00
C GLU A 719 2.46 -27.80 -5.73
N VAL A 720 1.44 -27.12 -5.20
CA VAL A 720 0.68 -27.55 -4.02
C VAL A 720 -0.80 -27.54 -4.39
N ASP A 721 -1.39 -28.74 -4.45
CA ASP A 721 -2.81 -28.94 -4.82
C ASP A 721 -3.73 -29.04 -3.59
N GLU A 722 -3.34 -28.48 -2.47
CA GLU A 722 -4.13 -28.46 -1.24
C GLU A 722 -4.95 -27.17 -1.15
N LYS A 723 -6.24 -27.32 -0.79
CA LYS A 723 -7.15 -26.17 -0.61
C LYS A 723 -6.63 -25.21 0.47
N GLY A 724 -6.76 -23.93 0.19
CA GLY A 724 -6.34 -22.88 1.09
C GLY A 724 -4.85 -22.54 0.99
N PHE A 725 -4.12 -23.14 0.05
CA PHE A 725 -2.71 -22.77 -0.18
C PHE A 725 -2.57 -21.28 -0.49
N GLN A 726 -1.74 -20.59 0.29
CA GLN A 726 -1.54 -19.16 0.20
C GLN A 726 -0.20 -18.80 -0.45
N GLY A 727 0.75 -19.71 -0.49
CA GLY A 727 2.06 -19.48 -1.04
C GLY A 727 3.18 -20.22 -0.29
N TRP A 728 4.39 -20.07 -0.77
CA TRP A 728 5.60 -20.58 -0.15
C TRP A 728 6.28 -19.49 0.66
N PHE A 729 6.70 -19.82 1.88
CA PHE A 729 7.26 -18.85 2.83
C PHE A 729 8.60 -19.30 3.37
N TYR A 730 9.53 -18.36 3.42
CA TYR A 730 10.77 -18.47 4.15
C TYR A 730 10.86 -17.31 5.15
N ASN A 731 11.01 -17.62 6.42
CA ASN A 731 11.01 -16.64 7.50
C ASN A 731 9.79 -15.70 7.43
N ASP A 732 8.57 -16.25 7.31
CA ASP A 732 7.28 -15.59 7.14
C ASP A 732 7.17 -14.63 5.94
N ARG A 733 8.21 -14.57 5.14
CA ARG A 733 8.20 -13.87 3.87
C ARG A 733 7.78 -14.85 2.78
N GLU A 734 6.77 -14.48 2.03
CA GLU A 734 6.42 -15.21 0.82
C GLU A 734 7.56 -15.13 -0.18
N ILE A 735 7.90 -16.24 -0.76
CA ILE A 735 8.90 -16.34 -1.82
C ILE A 735 8.22 -16.57 -3.16
N SER A 736 8.75 -15.95 -4.18
CA SER A 736 8.37 -16.14 -5.57
C SER A 736 9.47 -16.88 -6.34
N GLN A 737 9.19 -17.22 -7.58
CA GLN A 737 10.19 -17.82 -8.48
C GLN A 737 11.43 -16.93 -8.68
N SER A 738 11.27 -15.62 -8.59
CA SER A 738 12.34 -14.63 -8.76
C SER A 738 13.02 -14.23 -7.46
N THR A 739 12.53 -14.68 -6.31
CA THR A 739 13.15 -14.37 -5.01
C THR A 739 14.54 -15.02 -4.93
N PRO A 740 15.59 -14.26 -4.60
CA PRO A 740 16.92 -14.82 -4.39
C PRO A 740 16.96 -15.78 -3.21
N VAL A 741 17.62 -16.91 -3.37
CA VAL A 741 17.78 -17.91 -2.31
C VAL A 741 18.65 -17.34 -1.19
N ALA A 742 18.21 -17.49 0.05
CA ALA A 742 18.99 -17.06 1.20
C ALA A 742 20.34 -17.80 1.26
N PRO A 743 21.46 -17.12 1.62
CA PRO A 743 22.81 -17.69 1.59
C PRO A 743 23.05 -18.65 2.76
N ARG A 744 22.17 -19.63 2.91
CA ARG A 744 22.23 -20.69 3.92
C ARG A 744 21.30 -21.85 3.56
N ASN A 745 21.56 -23.03 4.12
CA ASN A 745 20.58 -24.12 4.09
C ASN A 745 19.34 -23.73 4.88
N HIS A 746 18.18 -23.87 4.29
CA HIS A 746 16.93 -23.46 4.95
C HIS A 746 15.73 -24.24 4.45
N THR A 747 14.63 -24.09 5.19
CA THR A 747 13.35 -24.68 4.86
C THR A 747 12.37 -23.60 4.41
N VAL A 748 11.70 -23.87 3.31
CA VAL A 748 10.59 -23.08 2.78
C VAL A 748 9.31 -23.85 3.05
N THR A 749 8.33 -23.20 3.68
CA THR A 749 7.10 -23.84 4.14
C THR A 749 5.90 -23.29 3.40
N ALA A 750 5.03 -24.18 2.96
CA ALA A 750 3.72 -23.79 2.42
C ALA A 750 2.83 -23.29 3.56
N LYS A 751 2.19 -22.13 3.37
CA LYS A 751 1.16 -21.63 4.28
C LYS A 751 -0.22 -21.84 3.71
N PHE A 752 -1.17 -22.04 4.62
CA PHE A 752 -2.57 -22.27 4.30
C PHE A 752 -3.46 -21.35 5.12
N GLY A 753 -4.45 -20.77 4.46
CA GLY A 753 -5.50 -20.01 5.12
C GLY A 753 -6.45 -20.92 5.91
N THR A 754 -7.07 -20.38 6.95
CA THR A 754 -8.12 -21.07 7.68
C THR A 754 -9.26 -21.43 6.74
N LEU A 755 -9.64 -22.70 6.70
CA LEU A 755 -10.77 -23.18 5.91
C LEU A 755 -12.06 -23.10 6.72
N HIS A 756 -13.02 -22.34 6.22
CA HIS A 756 -14.37 -22.23 6.77
C HIS A 756 -15.35 -23.06 5.97
N THR A 757 -16.42 -23.52 6.62
CA THR A 757 -17.39 -24.40 6.01
C THR A 757 -18.51 -23.60 5.35
N VAL A 758 -18.76 -23.90 4.07
CA VAL A 758 -20.00 -23.50 3.39
C VAL A 758 -20.97 -24.67 3.48
N LYS A 759 -22.18 -24.41 3.96
CA LYS A 759 -23.29 -25.38 4.00
C LYS A 759 -24.48 -24.86 3.20
N PHE A 760 -25.04 -25.72 2.39
CA PHE A 760 -26.32 -25.53 1.72
C PHE A 760 -27.35 -26.46 2.35
N MET A 761 -28.40 -25.87 2.88
CA MET A 761 -29.45 -26.60 3.62
C MET A 761 -30.74 -26.62 2.82
N SER A 762 -31.37 -27.75 2.71
CA SER A 762 -32.72 -27.87 2.18
C SER A 762 -33.58 -28.72 3.09
N GLN A 763 -34.75 -28.20 3.44
CA GLN A 763 -35.75 -28.90 4.29
C GLN A 763 -35.15 -29.45 5.61
N GLY A 764 -34.23 -28.68 6.21
CA GLY A 764 -33.55 -29.01 7.47
C GLY A 764 -32.38 -29.98 7.35
N ALA A 765 -32.09 -30.53 6.18
CA ALA A 765 -30.95 -31.39 5.91
C ALA A 765 -29.86 -30.68 5.13
N VAL A 766 -28.62 -31.14 5.28
CA VAL A 766 -27.50 -30.64 4.45
C VAL A 766 -27.69 -31.16 3.03
N TRP A 767 -27.80 -30.24 2.08
CA TRP A 767 -27.87 -30.55 0.65
C TRP A 767 -26.48 -30.71 0.03
N ASP A 768 -25.59 -29.78 0.39
CA ASP A 768 -24.19 -29.77 -0.02
C ASP A 768 -23.34 -29.07 1.04
N SER A 769 -22.07 -29.43 1.15
CA SER A 769 -21.14 -28.78 2.07
C SER A 769 -19.70 -28.97 1.63
N TYR A 770 -18.94 -27.89 1.66
CA TYR A 770 -17.50 -27.91 1.35
C TYR A 770 -16.77 -26.83 2.14
N LYS A 771 -15.44 -26.81 2.07
CA LYS A 771 -14.62 -25.84 2.77
C LYS A 771 -13.90 -24.91 1.78
N LEU A 772 -13.83 -23.64 2.14
CA LEU A 772 -13.13 -22.57 1.42
C LEU A 772 -12.29 -21.75 2.38
N ALA A 773 -11.23 -21.14 1.86
CA ALA A 773 -10.53 -20.10 2.57
C ALA A 773 -11.32 -18.78 2.55
N GLN A 774 -11.03 -17.88 3.47
CA GLN A 774 -11.59 -16.53 3.44
C GLN A 774 -11.26 -15.86 2.08
N ASN A 775 -12.21 -15.13 1.53
CA ASN A 775 -12.20 -14.48 0.22
C ASN A 775 -12.27 -15.40 -1.01
N ASP A 776 -12.28 -16.73 -0.86
CA ASP A 776 -12.60 -17.61 -1.97
C ASP A 776 -14.06 -17.41 -2.41
N ILE A 777 -14.31 -17.58 -3.71
CA ILE A 777 -15.67 -17.47 -4.25
C ILE A 777 -16.48 -18.70 -3.86
N ILE A 778 -17.62 -18.48 -3.22
CA ILE A 778 -18.58 -19.52 -2.91
C ILE A 778 -19.26 -19.96 -4.22
N THR A 779 -19.32 -21.25 -4.47
CA THR A 779 -19.98 -21.82 -5.64
C THR A 779 -21.28 -22.50 -5.25
N LEU A 780 -22.32 -22.34 -6.05
CA LEU A 780 -23.59 -23.03 -5.79
C LEU A 780 -23.46 -24.54 -6.03
N PRO A 781 -24.29 -25.35 -5.32
CA PRO A 781 -24.43 -26.77 -5.61
C PRO A 781 -24.76 -27.03 -7.08
N ALA A 782 -24.19 -28.08 -7.64
CA ALA A 782 -24.39 -28.44 -9.06
C ALA A 782 -25.86 -28.77 -9.40
N THR A 783 -26.67 -29.12 -8.39
CA THR A 783 -28.08 -29.45 -8.55
C THR A 783 -28.94 -28.67 -7.56
N ASN A 784 -30.11 -28.24 -8.01
CA ASN A 784 -31.08 -27.57 -7.15
C ASN A 784 -31.86 -28.60 -6.32
N PRO A 785 -32.21 -28.29 -5.06
CA PRO A 785 -33.00 -29.16 -4.23
C PRO A 785 -34.45 -29.21 -4.69
N VAL A 786 -35.04 -30.38 -4.53
CA VAL A 786 -36.44 -30.63 -4.89
C VAL A 786 -37.24 -30.80 -3.60
N MET A 787 -38.37 -30.10 -3.54
CA MET A 787 -39.33 -30.27 -2.46
C MET A 787 -40.56 -30.97 -2.99
N ARG A 788 -41.01 -32.06 -2.29
CA ARG A 788 -42.16 -32.81 -2.70
C ARG A 788 -43.43 -32.00 -2.56
N ALA A 789 -44.25 -32.06 -3.60
CA ALA A 789 -45.58 -31.46 -3.54
C ALA A 789 -46.44 -32.07 -2.42
N ASP A 790 -47.20 -31.28 -1.71
CA ASP A 790 -48.20 -31.71 -0.77
C ASP A 790 -49.61 -31.61 -1.39
N SER A 791 -50.63 -31.92 -0.61
CA SER A 791 -52.01 -31.90 -1.09
C SER A 791 -52.51 -30.52 -1.50
N LYS A 792 -51.84 -29.47 -1.13
CA LYS A 792 -52.26 -28.05 -1.36
C LYS A 792 -51.32 -27.30 -2.30
N TYR A 793 -50.03 -27.67 -2.33
CA TYR A 793 -49.04 -26.86 -3.04
C TYR A 793 -48.04 -27.73 -3.80
N VAL A 794 -47.60 -27.22 -4.92
CA VAL A 794 -46.36 -27.63 -5.62
C VAL A 794 -45.28 -26.62 -5.28
N TYR A 795 -44.07 -27.11 -5.05
CA TYR A 795 -42.94 -26.29 -4.66
C TYR A 795 -41.85 -26.30 -5.74
N SER A 796 -41.39 -25.13 -6.11
CA SER A 796 -40.31 -24.93 -7.03
C SER A 796 -39.16 -24.22 -6.31
N PHE A 797 -37.94 -24.74 -6.46
CA PHE A 797 -36.77 -24.08 -5.92
C PHE A 797 -36.62 -22.70 -6.59
N ASP A 798 -36.37 -21.66 -5.78
CA ASP A 798 -36.23 -20.28 -6.25
C ASP A 798 -34.77 -19.83 -6.13
N TYR A 799 -34.21 -19.80 -4.91
CA TYR A 799 -32.85 -19.38 -4.66
C TYR A 799 -32.32 -19.91 -3.31
N TRP A 800 -31.03 -19.68 -3.11
CA TRP A 800 -30.37 -19.90 -1.83
C TRP A 800 -30.31 -18.58 -1.05
N ALA A 801 -30.69 -18.57 0.22
CA ALA A 801 -30.68 -17.44 1.12
C ALA A 801 -29.70 -17.67 2.27
N ASP A 802 -28.99 -16.63 2.70
CA ASP A 802 -28.18 -16.66 3.93
C ASP A 802 -29.06 -16.62 5.20
N ALA A 803 -28.43 -16.64 6.37
CA ALA A 803 -29.15 -16.62 7.65
C ALA A 803 -29.99 -15.35 7.89
N SER A 804 -29.74 -14.27 7.17
CA SER A 804 -30.53 -13.03 7.20
C SER A 804 -31.68 -13.04 6.20
N GLY A 805 -31.80 -14.08 5.37
CA GLY A 805 -32.79 -14.18 4.29
C GLY A 805 -32.36 -13.50 2.99
N LYS A 806 -31.13 -13.01 2.91
CA LYS A 806 -30.59 -12.37 1.72
C LYS A 806 -30.26 -13.43 0.66
N ARG A 807 -30.73 -13.19 -0.56
CA ARG A 807 -30.47 -14.05 -1.71
C ARG A 807 -28.97 -14.13 -2.03
N TYR A 808 -28.47 -15.33 -2.26
CA TYR A 808 -27.13 -15.53 -2.80
C TYR A 808 -27.00 -14.85 -4.17
N THR A 809 -25.87 -14.18 -4.39
CA THR A 809 -25.51 -13.58 -5.67
C THR A 809 -24.19 -14.17 -6.15
N SER A 810 -24.02 -14.33 -7.46
CA SER A 810 -22.77 -14.77 -8.05
C SER A 810 -21.63 -13.83 -7.65
N GLY A 811 -20.47 -14.42 -7.31
CA GLY A 811 -19.32 -13.65 -6.80
C GLY A 811 -19.31 -13.41 -5.30
N THR A 812 -20.26 -13.96 -4.54
CA THR A 812 -20.20 -13.94 -3.07
C THR A 812 -18.93 -14.63 -2.59
N VAL A 813 -18.13 -13.94 -1.77
CA VAL A 813 -16.87 -14.45 -1.23
C VAL A 813 -17.08 -15.02 0.17
N MET A 814 -16.22 -15.97 0.54
CA MET A 814 -16.21 -16.60 1.86
C MET A 814 -15.79 -15.60 2.94
N PRO A 815 -16.61 -15.34 3.96
CA PRO A 815 -16.22 -14.50 5.07
C PRO A 815 -15.25 -15.23 6.02
N ALA A 816 -14.79 -14.54 7.07
CA ALA A 816 -13.92 -15.09 8.12
C ALA A 816 -14.68 -16.02 9.09
N GLY A 817 -15.57 -16.86 8.61
CA GLY A 817 -16.35 -17.81 9.43
C GLY A 817 -17.23 -18.70 8.57
N ASP A 818 -17.77 -19.75 9.18
CA ASP A 818 -18.68 -20.69 8.53
C ASP A 818 -19.96 -19.97 8.06
N VAL A 819 -20.44 -20.33 6.88
CA VAL A 819 -21.68 -19.80 6.32
C VAL A 819 -22.67 -20.91 5.99
N THR A 820 -23.95 -20.58 6.13
CA THR A 820 -25.03 -21.49 5.78
C THR A 820 -26.02 -20.76 4.88
N TYR A 821 -26.34 -21.39 3.76
CA TYR A 821 -27.40 -20.96 2.85
C TYR A 821 -28.54 -21.96 2.92
N THR A 822 -29.75 -21.45 2.96
CA THR A 822 -30.97 -22.27 3.01
C THR A 822 -31.75 -22.12 1.72
N ALA A 823 -32.24 -23.23 1.19
CA ALA A 823 -33.05 -23.25 -0.03
C ALA A 823 -34.41 -22.57 0.24
N VAL A 824 -34.74 -21.61 -0.62
CA VAL A 824 -36.07 -20.97 -0.63
C VAL A 824 -36.86 -21.54 -1.80
N PHE A 825 -38.09 -21.90 -1.51
CA PHE A 825 -39.03 -22.45 -2.47
C PHE A 825 -40.23 -21.51 -2.64
N THR A 826 -40.64 -21.29 -3.88
CA THR A 826 -41.94 -20.72 -4.21
C THR A 826 -42.98 -21.83 -4.20
N LYS A 827 -44.14 -21.53 -3.65
CA LYS A 827 -45.25 -22.46 -3.59
C LYS A 827 -46.39 -21.98 -4.51
N THR A 828 -46.86 -22.91 -5.34
CA THR A 828 -48.03 -22.69 -6.21
C THR A 828 -49.16 -23.63 -5.76
N ALA A 829 -50.36 -23.12 -5.70
CA ALA A 829 -51.53 -23.92 -5.30
C ALA A 829 -51.71 -25.12 -6.24
N ASN A 830 -51.94 -26.30 -5.65
CA ASN A 830 -52.18 -27.52 -6.40
C ASN A 830 -53.66 -27.52 -6.82
N SER A 831 -53.95 -26.94 -7.99
CA SER A 831 -55.27 -26.98 -8.55
C SER A 831 -55.53 -28.36 -9.17
N GLY A 832 -56.05 -29.27 -8.38
CA GLY A 832 -56.58 -30.52 -8.89
C GLY A 832 -57.81 -30.27 -9.77
N GLY A 833 -57.68 -30.46 -11.06
CA GLY A 833 -58.79 -30.30 -11.97
C GLY A 833 -58.47 -30.90 -13.32
N THR A 834 -59.15 -32.00 -13.62
CA THR A 834 -59.18 -32.73 -14.87
C THR A 834 -59.37 -31.85 -16.12
N GLY A 835 -58.59 -32.13 -17.13
CA GLY A 835 -59.08 -32.18 -18.55
C GLY A 835 -59.13 -30.88 -19.30
N GLY A 836 -58.51 -30.80 -20.43
CA GLY A 836 -58.96 -29.97 -21.53
C GLY A 836 -57.97 -28.93 -22.07
N SER A 837 -57.39 -29.34 -23.11
CA SER A 837 -56.88 -28.56 -24.26
C SER A 837 -57.27 -27.10 -24.38
N THR A 838 -56.36 -26.39 -24.97
CA THR A 838 -56.43 -25.16 -25.75
C THR A 838 -56.14 -23.82 -25.08
N GLY A 839 -55.09 -23.24 -25.59
CA GLY A 839 -55.14 -21.90 -26.10
C GLY A 839 -54.81 -20.76 -25.20
N GLY A 840 -53.77 -20.08 -25.50
CA GLY A 840 -53.75 -18.63 -25.38
C GLY A 840 -52.77 -18.01 -24.42
N SER A 841 -51.64 -17.72 -24.93
CA SER A 841 -50.96 -16.39 -24.98
C SER A 841 -51.08 -15.49 -23.74
N THR A 842 -50.00 -15.11 -23.33
CA THR A 842 -49.37 -13.78 -23.19
C THR A 842 -48.64 -13.63 -21.90
N GLY A 843 -47.36 -13.39 -21.99
CA GLY A 843 -46.76 -12.18 -21.77
C GLY A 843 -45.43 -12.21 -21.01
N GLY A 844 -44.41 -11.77 -21.69
CA GLY A 844 -43.22 -11.30 -21.02
C GLY A 844 -42.00 -12.21 -21.11
N SER A 845 -41.57 -12.51 -22.31
CA SER A 845 -40.26 -13.02 -22.61
C SER A 845 -39.36 -11.86 -23.04
N THR A 846 -38.26 -11.65 -22.33
CA THR A 846 -37.11 -11.00 -22.87
C THR A 846 -36.44 -12.00 -23.85
N GLY A 847 -36.50 -11.65 -25.17
CA GLY A 847 -36.22 -12.55 -26.26
C GLY A 847 -34.75 -12.94 -26.30
N GLY A 848 -34.49 -14.22 -26.14
CA GLY A 848 -33.35 -14.85 -26.78
C GLY A 848 -33.81 -15.36 -28.14
N GLU A 849 -33.10 -15.01 -29.21
CA GLU A 849 -33.37 -15.60 -30.53
C GLU A 849 -33.23 -17.12 -30.48
N THR A 850 -34.19 -17.81 -31.04
CA THR A 850 -34.10 -19.27 -31.18
C THR A 850 -32.89 -19.60 -32.07
N PRO A 851 -31.99 -20.51 -31.68
CA PRO A 851 -30.81 -20.85 -32.45
C PRO A 851 -31.19 -21.28 -33.87
N LYS A 852 -30.63 -20.60 -34.87
CA LYS A 852 -30.94 -20.87 -36.28
C LYS A 852 -29.67 -21.22 -37.06
N PRO A 853 -29.67 -22.26 -37.91
CA PRO A 853 -28.58 -22.51 -38.81
C PRO A 853 -28.40 -21.35 -39.82
N SER A 854 -27.19 -20.83 -39.92
CA SER A 854 -26.80 -19.84 -40.92
C SER A 854 -25.53 -20.32 -41.62
N GLY A 855 -25.69 -20.87 -42.82
CA GLY A 855 -24.62 -21.57 -43.52
C GLY A 855 -24.08 -22.76 -42.70
N ASN A 856 -22.78 -22.82 -42.45
CA ASN A 856 -22.13 -23.89 -41.69
C ASN A 856 -22.17 -23.64 -40.16
N TYR A 857 -22.88 -22.62 -39.70
CA TYR A 857 -22.86 -22.23 -38.30
C TYR A 857 -24.26 -22.21 -37.68
N LEU A 858 -24.34 -22.52 -36.39
CA LEU A 858 -25.52 -22.30 -35.53
C LEU A 858 -25.28 -21.07 -34.68
N THR A 859 -25.95 -19.98 -34.99
CA THR A 859 -25.90 -18.69 -34.28
C THR A 859 -27.12 -18.49 -33.39
N GLY A 860 -27.11 -17.49 -32.53
CA GLY A 860 -28.19 -17.23 -31.56
C GLY A 860 -28.17 -18.19 -30.35
N VAL A 861 -27.04 -18.86 -30.10
CA VAL A 861 -26.84 -19.66 -28.90
C VAL A 861 -26.30 -18.73 -27.81
N SER A 862 -27.08 -18.54 -26.75
CA SER A 862 -26.71 -17.66 -25.63
C SER A 862 -25.60 -18.29 -24.76
N PRO A 863 -24.74 -17.48 -24.18
CA PRO A 863 -23.77 -17.95 -23.17
C PRO A 863 -24.45 -18.73 -22.02
N SER A 864 -23.79 -19.76 -21.54
CA SER A 864 -24.28 -20.66 -20.50
C SER A 864 -25.45 -21.57 -20.94
N THR A 865 -25.71 -21.71 -22.22
CA THR A 865 -26.67 -22.70 -22.77
C THR A 865 -26.18 -24.12 -22.47
N SER A 866 -27.05 -24.95 -21.90
CA SER A 866 -26.70 -26.33 -21.59
C SER A 866 -26.87 -27.27 -22.78
N VAL A 867 -26.13 -28.37 -22.81
CA VAL A 867 -26.32 -29.47 -23.82
C VAL A 867 -27.74 -30.01 -23.75
N SER A 868 -28.33 -30.12 -22.55
CA SER A 868 -29.73 -30.55 -22.37
C SER A 868 -30.72 -29.62 -23.06
N ALA A 869 -30.51 -28.28 -22.98
CA ALA A 869 -31.35 -27.33 -23.69
C ALA A 869 -31.26 -27.47 -25.20
N MET A 870 -30.06 -27.69 -25.72
CA MET A 870 -29.84 -27.93 -27.14
C MET A 870 -30.42 -29.26 -27.61
N ASN A 871 -30.35 -30.31 -26.78
CA ASN A 871 -31.03 -31.59 -27.09
C ASN A 871 -32.53 -31.42 -27.14
N SER A 872 -33.12 -30.62 -26.24
CA SER A 872 -34.55 -30.28 -26.28
C SER A 872 -34.93 -29.46 -27.50
N ALA A 873 -34.02 -28.68 -28.05
CA ALA A 873 -34.18 -27.97 -29.33
C ALA A 873 -33.92 -28.84 -30.57
N GLY A 874 -33.71 -30.15 -30.42
CA GLY A 874 -33.57 -31.10 -31.51
C GLY A 874 -32.14 -31.29 -32.02
N TYR A 875 -31.13 -30.82 -31.27
CA TYR A 875 -29.72 -30.97 -31.65
C TYR A 875 -28.99 -31.98 -30.78
N THR A 876 -28.21 -32.85 -31.38
CA THR A 876 -27.22 -33.67 -30.67
C THR A 876 -25.87 -32.96 -30.73
N ILE A 877 -25.19 -32.82 -29.61
CA ILE A 877 -23.96 -32.01 -29.48
C ILE A 877 -22.73 -32.91 -29.49
N TYR A 878 -21.69 -32.49 -30.20
CA TYR A 878 -20.40 -33.15 -30.25
C TYR A 878 -19.25 -32.17 -29.98
N SER A 879 -18.23 -32.62 -29.26
CA SER A 879 -16.93 -31.95 -29.14
C SER A 879 -15.93 -32.80 -29.93
N GLY A 880 -15.51 -32.30 -31.06
CA GLY A 880 -14.80 -33.13 -32.05
C GLY A 880 -15.68 -34.32 -32.51
N SER A 881 -15.19 -35.54 -32.35
CA SER A 881 -15.94 -36.77 -32.63
C SER A 881 -16.72 -37.32 -31.44
N THR A 882 -16.59 -36.76 -30.25
CA THR A 882 -17.19 -37.27 -29.01
C THR A 882 -18.55 -36.64 -28.76
N LYS A 883 -19.59 -37.47 -28.58
CA LYS A 883 -20.93 -37.00 -28.21
C LYS A 883 -20.90 -36.45 -26.79
N VAL A 884 -21.39 -35.23 -26.63
CA VAL A 884 -21.50 -34.56 -25.31
C VAL A 884 -22.92 -34.75 -24.79
N THR A 885 -23.07 -35.26 -23.56
CA THR A 885 -24.37 -35.59 -22.97
C THR A 885 -24.77 -34.63 -21.84
N SER A 886 -23.83 -33.84 -21.30
CA SER A 886 -24.06 -32.89 -20.21
C SER A 886 -23.05 -31.74 -20.29
N GLY A 887 -23.28 -30.64 -19.51
CA GLY A 887 -22.44 -29.47 -19.50
C GLY A 887 -22.98 -28.34 -20.35
N LEU A 888 -22.12 -27.38 -20.67
CA LEU A 888 -22.44 -26.22 -21.50
C LEU A 888 -22.03 -26.48 -22.95
N VAL A 889 -22.74 -25.82 -23.88
CA VAL A 889 -22.30 -25.78 -25.27
C VAL A 889 -21.40 -24.56 -25.48
N GLY A 890 -20.24 -24.82 -26.08
CA GLY A 890 -19.26 -23.80 -26.41
C GLY A 890 -19.07 -23.57 -27.89
N THR A 891 -18.50 -22.42 -28.21
CA THR A 891 -18.12 -22.12 -29.60
C THR A 891 -17.15 -23.16 -30.13
N GLY A 892 -17.37 -23.62 -31.35
CA GLY A 892 -16.57 -24.66 -31.99
C GLY A 892 -17.09 -26.08 -31.82
N MET A 893 -18.05 -26.33 -30.93
CA MET A 893 -18.76 -27.61 -30.87
C MET A 893 -19.66 -27.81 -32.10
N THR A 894 -20.00 -29.04 -32.38
CA THR A 894 -20.87 -29.41 -33.53
C THR A 894 -22.26 -29.77 -33.04
N ALA A 895 -23.27 -29.12 -33.61
CA ALA A 895 -24.67 -29.46 -33.42
C ALA A 895 -25.20 -30.22 -34.60
N VAL A 896 -25.78 -31.40 -34.37
CA VAL A 896 -26.35 -32.28 -35.40
C VAL A 896 -27.84 -32.39 -35.17
N SER A 897 -28.63 -31.98 -36.16
CA SER A 897 -30.10 -32.20 -36.22
C SER A 897 -30.47 -33.13 -37.38
N SER A 898 -31.73 -33.44 -37.55
CA SER A 898 -32.24 -34.24 -38.68
C SER A 898 -32.00 -33.57 -40.06
N SER A 899 -31.74 -32.25 -40.08
CA SER A 899 -31.67 -31.46 -41.31
C SER A 899 -30.30 -30.80 -41.52
N ALA A 900 -29.43 -30.71 -40.51
CA ALA A 900 -28.15 -30.00 -40.59
C ALA A 900 -27.10 -30.50 -39.60
N THR A 901 -25.85 -30.44 -40.03
CA THR A 901 -24.67 -30.54 -39.15
C THR A 901 -23.95 -29.21 -39.24
N VAL A 902 -23.90 -28.47 -38.10
CA VAL A 902 -23.41 -27.09 -38.07
C VAL A 902 -22.49 -26.87 -36.85
N THR A 903 -21.57 -25.93 -36.99
CA THR A 903 -20.67 -25.53 -35.87
C THR A 903 -21.33 -24.47 -35.04
N ILE A 904 -21.34 -24.65 -33.73
CA ILE A 904 -21.95 -23.72 -32.77
C ILE A 904 -21.08 -22.46 -32.64
N VAL A 905 -21.77 -21.31 -32.61
CA VAL A 905 -21.22 -20.00 -32.30
C VAL A 905 -21.99 -19.44 -31.12
N VAL A 906 -21.32 -19.29 -29.97
CA VAL A 906 -21.84 -18.60 -28.80
C VAL A 906 -21.21 -17.22 -28.79
N THR A 907 -22.01 -16.18 -29.00
CA THR A 907 -21.51 -14.80 -29.12
C THR A 907 -20.73 -14.39 -27.83
N GLY A 908 -19.49 -13.94 -28.02
CA GLY A 908 -18.56 -13.56 -26.93
C GLY A 908 -17.72 -14.71 -26.38
N ASP A 909 -18.08 -15.98 -26.60
CA ASP A 909 -17.30 -17.13 -26.18
C ASP A 909 -16.24 -17.48 -27.25
N VAL A 910 -15.10 -16.82 -27.16
CA VAL A 910 -13.92 -17.10 -28.03
C VAL A 910 -12.96 -18.10 -27.40
N SER A 911 -13.23 -18.56 -26.17
CA SER A 911 -12.50 -19.64 -25.53
C SER A 911 -13.05 -21.03 -25.87
N GLY A 912 -14.34 -21.14 -26.17
CA GLY A 912 -15.05 -22.37 -26.46
C GLY A 912 -15.58 -23.11 -25.26
N ASP A 913 -15.61 -22.46 -24.08
CA ASP A 913 -16.07 -23.06 -22.82
C ASP A 913 -17.58 -22.85 -22.53
N GLY A 914 -18.27 -22.13 -23.42
CA GLY A 914 -19.71 -21.84 -23.34
C GLY A 914 -20.06 -20.69 -22.37
N LYS A 915 -19.12 -19.92 -21.93
CA LYS A 915 -19.30 -18.74 -21.08
C LYS A 915 -18.59 -17.54 -21.69
N ILE A 916 -18.88 -16.34 -21.15
CA ILE A 916 -18.07 -15.17 -21.40
C ILE A 916 -17.34 -14.82 -20.12
N THR A 917 -16.04 -15.01 -20.12
CA THR A 917 -15.15 -14.86 -18.97
C THR A 917 -13.99 -13.93 -19.32
N ILE A 918 -13.15 -13.62 -18.35
CA ILE A 918 -11.94 -12.84 -18.58
C ILE A 918 -11.00 -13.50 -19.63
N THR A 919 -11.07 -14.84 -19.76
CA THR A 919 -10.30 -15.57 -20.77
C THR A 919 -10.70 -15.16 -22.18
N ASP A 920 -11.99 -14.93 -22.41
CA ASP A 920 -12.51 -14.47 -23.70
C ASP A 920 -12.11 -13.04 -23.98
N VAL A 921 -12.19 -12.18 -22.99
CA VAL A 921 -11.73 -10.78 -23.08
C VAL A 921 -10.26 -10.73 -23.49
N VAL A 922 -9.40 -11.53 -22.88
CA VAL A 922 -7.96 -11.59 -23.19
C VAL A 922 -7.72 -12.14 -24.60
N LYS A 923 -8.46 -13.16 -25.03
CA LYS A 923 -8.34 -13.71 -26.40
C LYS A 923 -8.82 -12.72 -27.46
N LEU A 924 -9.92 -12.03 -27.21
CA LEU A 924 -10.43 -10.94 -28.05
C LEU A 924 -9.40 -9.81 -28.16
N GLN A 925 -8.88 -9.36 -27.03
CA GLN A 925 -7.86 -8.32 -26.98
C GLN A 925 -6.62 -8.70 -27.80
N LYS A 926 -6.10 -9.93 -27.62
CA LYS A 926 -4.98 -10.44 -28.41
C LYS A 926 -5.27 -10.44 -29.92
N SER A 927 -6.49 -10.76 -30.30
CA SER A 927 -6.90 -10.74 -31.71
C SER A 927 -6.94 -9.31 -32.27
N VAL A 928 -7.46 -8.36 -31.52
CA VAL A 928 -7.57 -6.95 -31.93
C VAL A 928 -6.19 -6.30 -32.07
N VAL A 929 -5.24 -6.60 -31.16
CA VAL A 929 -3.87 -6.05 -31.24
C VAL A 929 -2.93 -6.86 -32.15
N GLY A 930 -3.44 -7.88 -32.87
CA GLY A 930 -2.65 -8.66 -33.79
C GLY A 930 -1.66 -9.65 -33.21
N SER A 931 -1.71 -9.86 -31.87
CA SER A 931 -0.86 -10.84 -31.16
C SER A 931 -1.49 -12.25 -31.09
N GLY A 932 -2.68 -12.44 -31.65
CA GLY A 932 -3.41 -13.68 -31.79
C GLY A 932 -4.34 -13.60 -32.98
N SER A 933 -4.75 -14.75 -33.51
CA SER A 933 -5.73 -14.81 -34.61
C SER A 933 -6.92 -15.68 -34.22
N LEU A 934 -8.11 -15.16 -34.44
CA LEU A 934 -9.35 -15.92 -34.34
C LEU A 934 -9.84 -16.27 -35.74
N SER A 935 -10.32 -17.50 -35.93
CA SER A 935 -10.80 -17.95 -37.22
C SER A 935 -12.09 -18.80 -37.10
N GLY A 936 -12.83 -18.94 -38.20
CA GLY A 936 -14.04 -19.79 -38.24
C GLY A 936 -15.12 -19.36 -37.25
N ALA A 937 -15.60 -20.30 -36.46
CA ALA A 937 -16.62 -20.04 -35.42
C ALA A 937 -16.17 -19.02 -34.36
N TYR A 938 -14.90 -19.06 -33.98
CA TYR A 938 -14.34 -18.15 -32.96
C TYR A 938 -14.23 -16.70 -33.46
N ALA A 939 -13.93 -16.49 -34.74
CA ALA A 939 -13.97 -15.14 -35.33
C ALA A 939 -15.39 -14.59 -35.38
N LYS A 940 -16.39 -15.45 -35.60
CA LYS A 940 -17.81 -15.05 -35.54
C LYS A 940 -18.29 -14.78 -34.15
N ALA A 941 -17.84 -15.55 -33.15
CA ALA A 941 -18.14 -15.33 -31.74
C ALA A 941 -17.51 -14.04 -31.21
N ALA A 942 -16.42 -13.61 -31.84
CA ALA A 942 -15.68 -12.42 -31.46
C ALA A 942 -16.37 -11.10 -31.84
N ASP A 943 -17.20 -11.10 -32.86
CA ASP A 943 -18.00 -9.96 -33.31
C ASP A 943 -19.28 -9.88 -32.47
N ILE A 944 -19.13 -9.24 -31.29
CA ILE A 944 -20.18 -9.18 -30.26
C ILE A 944 -21.28 -8.19 -30.61
N ASN A 945 -20.92 -7.12 -31.31
CA ASN A 945 -21.87 -6.10 -31.74
C ASN A 945 -22.52 -6.41 -33.10
N GLY A 946 -22.05 -7.43 -33.83
CA GLY A 946 -22.63 -7.87 -35.08
C GLY A 946 -22.32 -6.96 -36.29
N ASP A 947 -21.29 -6.10 -36.19
CA ASP A 947 -20.94 -5.16 -37.26
C ASP A 947 -20.05 -5.76 -38.36
N GLY A 948 -19.68 -7.01 -38.20
CA GLY A 948 -18.83 -7.76 -39.12
C GLY A 948 -17.34 -7.57 -38.93
N LYS A 949 -16.92 -6.89 -37.87
CA LYS A 949 -15.53 -6.63 -37.52
C LYS A 949 -15.26 -6.99 -36.06
N VAL A 950 -14.03 -7.40 -35.75
CA VAL A 950 -13.58 -7.62 -34.40
C VAL A 950 -12.70 -6.45 -34.00
N THR A 951 -13.20 -5.61 -33.12
CA THR A 951 -12.59 -4.33 -32.74
C THR A 951 -12.49 -4.20 -31.20
N ILE A 952 -11.92 -3.10 -30.73
CA ILE A 952 -11.89 -2.78 -29.30
C ILE A 952 -13.30 -2.67 -28.69
N THR A 953 -14.30 -2.33 -29.50
CA THR A 953 -15.70 -2.26 -29.06
C THR A 953 -16.18 -3.62 -28.57
N ASP A 954 -15.82 -4.71 -29.26
CA ASP A 954 -16.18 -6.07 -28.87
C ASP A 954 -15.47 -6.49 -27.59
N VAL A 955 -14.21 -6.11 -27.44
CA VAL A 955 -13.46 -6.33 -26.19
C VAL A 955 -14.14 -5.65 -25.00
N VAL A 956 -14.56 -4.39 -25.18
CA VAL A 956 -15.27 -3.64 -24.13
C VAL A 956 -16.61 -4.29 -23.82
N GLN A 957 -17.36 -4.74 -24.81
CA GLN A 957 -18.62 -5.42 -24.60
C GLN A 957 -18.46 -6.76 -23.89
N ALA A 958 -17.44 -7.57 -24.25
CA ALA A 958 -17.11 -8.78 -23.52
C ALA A 958 -16.73 -8.47 -22.04
N ALA A 959 -15.93 -7.44 -21.81
CA ALA A 959 -15.55 -7.03 -20.47
C ALA A 959 -16.76 -6.58 -19.63
N GLN A 960 -17.69 -5.83 -20.22
CA GLN A 960 -18.94 -5.44 -19.55
C GLN A 960 -19.79 -6.63 -19.15
N VAL A 961 -19.81 -7.71 -19.96
CA VAL A 961 -20.49 -8.95 -19.60
C VAL A 961 -19.83 -9.63 -18.41
N THR A 962 -18.50 -9.71 -18.39
CA THR A 962 -17.78 -10.37 -17.29
C THR A 962 -17.97 -9.68 -15.93
N VAL A 963 -18.25 -8.37 -15.93
CA VAL A 963 -18.53 -7.61 -14.69
C VAL A 963 -20.04 -7.39 -14.44
N GLY A 964 -20.92 -8.03 -15.24
CA GLY A 964 -22.36 -7.99 -15.06
C GLY A 964 -23.02 -6.68 -15.47
N GLN A 965 -22.33 -5.80 -16.18
CA GLN A 965 -22.87 -4.52 -16.68
C GLN A 965 -23.61 -4.67 -18.02
N ARG A 966 -23.50 -5.82 -18.67
CA ARG A 966 -24.18 -6.15 -19.92
C ARG A 966 -24.56 -7.62 -19.96
N THR A 967 -25.68 -7.93 -20.61
CA THR A 967 -26.04 -9.30 -21.00
C THR A 967 -25.99 -9.42 -22.50
N ILE A 968 -25.52 -10.57 -23.02
CA ILE A 968 -25.62 -10.94 -24.43
C ILE A 968 -26.67 -12.04 -24.49
N GLY A 969 -27.74 -11.77 -25.22
CA GLY A 969 -28.87 -12.69 -25.44
C GLY A 969 -28.67 -13.55 -26.65
#